data_6ff901fd062471e8301310a91680895a
#
_entry.id   6ff901fd062471e8301310a91680895a
#
_cell.length_a   1.000
_cell.length_b   1.000
_cell.length_c   1.000
_cell.angle_alpha   90.00
_cell.angle_beta   90.00
_cell.angle_gamma   90.00
#
_symmetry.space_group_name_H-M   'P 1'
#
loop_
_entity.id
_entity.type
_entity.pdbx_description
1 polymer ?
#
loop_
_entity_poly.entity_id
_entity_poly.type
_entity_poly.pdbx_seq_one_letter_code
_entity_poly.pdbx_strand_id
1 'polypeptide(L)'
;MTDPADSPSVSGNGQAAAEGGAPPAAAPPLPPDTPGTPVNPPPPPEHWFADVLASDGGVVGLRPITPEDAPALERFHTALSDRTRYLRYFGPYPRMTPKDLYRTTHVDYRDRVGLVTELGDEIIAVGRYEYLADRPGPRAAEVAFVVADEHQGRGLGSILLEHLAGAAAENDIETFVAEVLAENNAMVQVFRDAGYQVQRSRDGSVLHLEFAIDPTEALLSVRDSRERASEARSVGNLLSPKSIAVIGATPSTSRVGGAVLANLLSGAYQGPVFPVNRNRTAVRGVRAYPTVRDIPDEVDLAVIAVPATEIGSVLDDCMAKGVKGLVVLTAGFSETGPHGYQAERELVDAARAHGMRVVGPSALGIANTDPSIALNATLAPVLPGRGRIGFFCQSGPLGAAILGEAAARQLGLSTFVSAGNRADVSGNDLLQYWDSDPDTDVVLLYLETFGNPRKFSRIARRVAHTKPIVAVNSGRNTARVDGDQDLDRSLVRNLFAQAGIIQVDSITELFDCAMLLAYQPLPAGPRLAVIGNSAALSWLAVDAARGEGLAAGEPIDLGPQAGPADYLTAVAGAVTDPSVDAVIVIYSPPVPAAVASFAEAIRSGAQSDPATPVLTTFVADQGMPNLLATRGLGGILERGSIPSYGDPERAARALGRARRYAEWRTRPLSPIARPGGVDTARARELVAEWNSGDTTRWITDLQAAELLGCYGIGVVEFREVLDADAAVAAADELGFPVAAKATGEIWRNRPDLTGVRLDLWRSDAVRRAFTDLAEISGNPVHIQRMATKGVGCTFRVQDDPSFGSVISFGLSGTIIDLLGDRVYRALPLTEAESAELIDAPRAAPLLSGTVGGRDIGKPVDKGALAELAQRISALCDDLPEVRELQCEPVLASPEGAAVLYARVRIGPEPNRFDIGPRRMG
;
A
#
# COMPACT_ATOMS: atom_id res chain seq x y z
N MET A 1 -44.67 29.88 67.14
CA MET A 1 -44.47 29.20 68.43
C MET A 1 -43.07 28.60 68.35
N THR A 2 -42.24 29.32 68.98
CA THR A 2 -41.05 29.21 69.86
C THR A 2 -39.78 28.85 69.15
N ASP A 3 -39.01 29.87 68.85
CA ASP A 3 -37.53 30.06 69.13
C ASP A 3 -37.21 29.78 70.67
N PRO A 4 -35.97 29.70 71.13
CA PRO A 4 -34.72 30.32 70.61
C PRO A 4 -33.41 29.60 70.91
N ALA A 5 -32.29 30.23 70.33
CA ALA A 5 -30.99 30.64 70.91
C ALA A 5 -29.99 29.52 71.32
N ASP A 6 -28.68 29.64 71.06
CA ASP A 6 -27.72 30.69 71.38
C ASP A 6 -26.40 30.51 70.60
N SER A 7 -25.86 31.59 70.07
CA SER A 7 -24.45 31.69 69.66
C SER A 7 -23.55 32.00 70.92
N PRO A 8 -22.17 31.81 70.81
CA PRO A 8 -21.37 33.00 70.65
C PRO A 8 -20.22 32.94 69.67
N SER A 9 -19.94 34.10 69.09
CA SER A 9 -18.83 34.53 68.25
C SER A 9 -17.48 34.48 68.94
N VAL A 10 -16.41 34.17 68.25
CA VAL A 10 -15.07 34.76 68.43
C VAL A 10 -14.40 34.91 67.03
N SER A 11 -13.99 36.13 66.80
CA SER A 11 -13.19 36.62 65.66
C SER A 11 -11.76 36.12 65.69
N GLY A 12 -11.15 35.91 64.45
CA GLY A 12 -9.70 35.72 64.32
C GLY A 12 -9.29 35.73 62.85
N ASN A 13 -8.71 36.87 62.42
CA ASN A 13 -8.02 37.03 61.14
C ASN A 13 -6.87 36.03 60.96
N GLY A 14 -6.73 35.41 59.79
CA GLY A 14 -5.57 34.65 59.41
C GLY A 14 -5.48 34.53 57.92
N GLN A 15 -4.53 35.21 57.29
CA GLN A 15 -4.17 35.13 55.86
C GLN A 15 -3.96 33.69 55.38
N ALA A 16 -4.61 33.27 54.33
CA ALA A 16 -4.32 32.04 53.57
C ALA A 16 -3.13 32.29 52.67
N ALA A 17 -1.99 31.67 52.97
CA ALA A 17 -0.87 31.49 52.07
C ALA A 17 -1.20 30.34 51.07
N ALA A 18 -0.90 30.58 49.80
CA ALA A 18 -1.01 29.57 48.76
C ALA A 18 0.03 28.44 49.00
N GLU A 19 -0.43 27.25 49.33
CA GLU A 19 0.44 26.08 49.31
C GLU A 19 0.56 25.55 47.89
N GLY A 20 1.77 25.70 47.30
CA GLY A 20 2.18 25.01 46.11
C GLY A 20 2.23 23.51 46.37
N GLY A 21 1.54 22.74 45.56
CA GLY A 21 1.60 21.28 45.54
C GLY A 21 3.02 20.80 45.26
N ALA A 22 3.56 20.05 46.21
CA ALA A 22 4.83 19.35 46.02
C ALA A 22 4.67 18.28 44.94
N PRO A 23 5.70 18.05 44.09
CA PRO A 23 5.68 16.94 43.13
C PRO A 23 5.55 15.60 43.86
N PRO A 24 4.91 14.57 43.25
CA PRO A 24 4.75 13.27 43.88
C PRO A 24 6.13 12.73 44.29
N ALA A 25 6.23 12.24 45.50
CA ALA A 25 7.45 11.70 46.07
C ALA A 25 7.95 10.54 45.19
N ALA A 26 9.22 10.61 44.82
CA ALA A 26 9.92 9.51 44.16
C ALA A 26 9.78 8.22 44.98
N ALA A 27 9.46 7.12 44.32
CA ALA A 27 9.37 5.80 44.95
C ALA A 27 10.68 5.48 45.71
N PRO A 28 10.62 4.82 46.86
CA PRO A 28 11.82 4.50 47.64
C PRO A 28 12.76 3.59 46.83
N PRO A 29 14.08 3.79 46.91
CA PRO A 29 15.03 2.96 46.20
C PRO A 29 14.92 1.50 46.63
N LEU A 30 14.78 0.58 45.70
CA LEU A 30 14.72 -0.85 45.92
C LEU A 30 16.11 -1.44 46.18
N PRO A 31 16.20 -2.58 46.88
CA PRO A 31 17.49 -3.18 47.26
C PRO A 31 18.26 -3.65 46.00
N PRO A 32 19.59 -3.52 45.97
CA PRO A 32 20.46 -3.69 44.81
C PRO A 32 20.64 -5.14 44.29
N ASP A 33 19.97 -6.14 44.84
CA ASP A 33 20.24 -7.56 44.53
C ASP A 33 19.04 -8.23 43.82
N THR A 34 18.77 -7.80 42.56
CA THR A 34 17.94 -8.61 41.68
C THR A 34 18.82 -9.04 40.50
N PRO A 35 19.30 -10.31 40.44
CA PRO A 35 20.20 -10.75 39.39
C PRO A 35 19.60 -10.53 37.98
N GLY A 36 20.38 -9.94 37.09
CA GLY A 36 19.99 -9.77 35.68
C GLY A 36 19.05 -8.60 35.35
N THR A 37 18.79 -7.67 36.31
CA THR A 37 17.97 -6.48 36.05
C THR A 37 18.84 -5.23 36.00
N PRO A 38 18.85 -4.45 34.88
CA PRO A 38 19.68 -3.26 34.77
C PRO A 38 19.18 -2.17 35.72
N VAL A 39 20.10 -1.52 36.43
CA VAL A 39 19.79 -0.38 37.31
C VAL A 39 19.36 0.84 36.47
N ASN A 40 20.00 1.03 35.32
CA ASN A 40 19.62 2.02 34.31
C ASN A 40 19.40 1.28 33.01
N PRO A 41 18.15 1.00 32.62
CA PRO A 41 17.87 0.36 31.30
C PRO A 41 18.32 1.27 30.17
N PRO A 42 18.71 0.68 29.01
CA PRO A 42 18.97 1.45 27.80
C PRO A 42 17.70 2.17 27.34
N PRO A 43 17.82 3.20 26.49
CA PRO A 43 16.65 3.80 25.88
C PRO A 43 15.86 2.75 25.08
N PRO A 44 14.51 2.84 25.08
CA PRO A 44 13.68 1.90 24.34
C PRO A 44 13.94 2.03 22.83
N PRO A 45 13.95 0.91 22.07
CA PRO A 45 14.11 0.95 20.62
C PRO A 45 12.93 1.71 19.96
N GLU A 46 13.23 2.82 19.27
CA GLU A 46 12.19 3.67 18.65
C GLU A 46 11.38 2.93 17.59
N HIS A 47 11.99 2.01 16.85
CA HIS A 47 11.34 1.24 15.81
C HIS A 47 10.34 0.19 16.32
N TRP A 48 10.27 -0.06 17.64
CA TRP A 48 9.24 -0.93 18.24
C TRP A 48 7.96 -0.18 18.62
N PHE A 49 7.95 1.16 18.53
CA PHE A 49 6.72 1.94 18.70
C PHE A 49 5.82 1.77 17.48
N ALA A 50 4.55 1.45 17.68
CA ALA A 50 3.60 1.24 16.59
C ALA A 50 2.17 1.56 17.02
N ASP A 51 1.41 2.16 16.11
CA ASP A 51 -0.05 2.10 16.18
C ASP A 51 -0.53 0.85 15.46
N VAL A 52 -1.43 0.10 16.04
CA VAL A 52 -1.94 -1.15 15.47
C VAL A 52 -3.46 -1.19 15.55
N LEU A 53 -4.08 -1.92 14.60
CA LEU A 53 -5.52 -2.11 14.60
C LEU A 53 -5.90 -3.39 15.36
N ALA A 54 -6.72 -3.24 16.37
CA ALA A 54 -7.38 -4.36 17.01
C ALA A 54 -8.41 -5.03 16.07
N SER A 55 -8.85 -6.22 16.40
CA SER A 55 -9.75 -6.98 15.53
C SER A 55 -11.13 -6.34 15.34
N ASP A 56 -11.52 -5.41 16.21
CA ASP A 56 -12.74 -4.58 16.10
C ASP A 56 -12.56 -3.34 15.20
N GLY A 57 -11.34 -3.10 14.70
CA GLY A 57 -10.98 -1.96 13.86
C GLY A 57 -10.57 -0.70 14.63
N GLY A 58 -10.55 -0.74 15.96
CA GLY A 58 -10.04 0.35 16.80
C GLY A 58 -8.52 0.40 16.81
N VAL A 59 -7.94 1.61 16.89
CA VAL A 59 -6.49 1.81 17.02
C VAL A 59 -6.07 1.59 18.46
N VAL A 60 -4.89 1.00 18.68
CA VAL A 60 -4.23 0.94 19.99
C VAL A 60 -2.73 1.23 19.81
N GLY A 61 -2.13 1.98 20.72
CA GLY A 61 -0.70 2.18 20.77
C GLY A 61 0.01 0.91 21.27
N LEU A 62 1.18 0.59 20.71
CA LEU A 62 2.04 -0.47 21.19
C LEU A 62 3.47 0.06 21.29
N ARG A 63 4.12 -0.17 22.43
CA ARG A 63 5.48 0.29 22.67
C ARG A 63 6.23 -0.56 23.69
N PRO A 64 7.57 -0.44 23.73
CA PRO A 64 8.36 -0.98 24.83
C PRO A 64 7.92 -0.44 26.19
N ILE A 65 7.95 -1.30 27.21
CA ILE A 65 7.73 -0.90 28.60
C ILE A 65 8.95 -0.15 29.13
N THR A 66 8.72 0.87 29.95
CA THR A 66 9.79 1.70 30.56
C THR A 66 9.65 1.75 32.08
N PRO A 67 10.67 2.20 32.83
CA PRO A 67 10.57 2.37 34.29
C PRO A 67 9.43 3.27 34.72
N GLU A 68 9.08 4.27 33.94
CA GLU A 68 8.00 5.23 34.18
C GLU A 68 6.62 4.57 34.18
N ASP A 69 6.49 3.39 33.59
CA ASP A 69 5.23 2.65 33.50
C ASP A 69 4.84 1.94 34.79
N ALA A 70 5.71 1.89 35.81
CA ALA A 70 5.45 1.16 37.06
C ALA A 70 4.10 1.52 37.72
N PRO A 71 3.68 2.81 37.84
CA PRO A 71 2.38 3.16 38.41
C PRO A 71 1.20 2.73 37.51
N ALA A 72 1.32 2.82 36.18
CA ALA A 72 0.29 2.40 35.23
C ALA A 72 0.14 0.87 35.20
N LEU A 73 1.26 0.14 35.28
CA LEU A 73 1.30 -1.32 35.36
C LEU A 73 0.66 -1.83 36.68
N GLU A 74 0.88 -1.14 37.79
CA GLU A 74 0.24 -1.50 39.06
C GLU A 74 -1.27 -1.29 39.01
N ARG A 75 -1.74 -0.17 38.44
CA ARG A 75 -3.18 0.07 38.19
C ARG A 75 -3.78 -1.00 37.29
N PHE A 76 -3.14 -1.29 36.14
CA PHE A 76 -3.54 -2.34 35.22
C PHE A 76 -3.69 -3.69 35.93
N HIS A 77 -2.66 -4.13 36.67
CA HIS A 77 -2.70 -5.39 37.40
C HIS A 77 -3.81 -5.45 38.43
N THR A 78 -4.05 -4.36 39.15
CA THR A 78 -5.09 -4.28 40.18
C THR A 78 -6.51 -4.35 39.58
N ALA A 79 -6.70 -3.80 38.37
CA ALA A 79 -7.98 -3.81 37.68
C ALA A 79 -8.34 -5.18 37.08
N LEU A 80 -7.37 -6.09 36.91
CA LEU A 80 -7.64 -7.43 36.38
C LEU A 80 -8.56 -8.22 37.33
N SER A 81 -9.44 -9.05 36.76
CA SER A 81 -10.26 -9.99 37.52
C SER A 81 -9.42 -11.06 38.24
N ASP A 82 -9.94 -11.63 39.32
CA ASP A 82 -9.28 -12.75 40.02
C ASP A 82 -9.01 -13.93 39.09
N ARG A 83 -9.89 -14.18 38.13
CA ARG A 83 -9.74 -15.24 37.13
C ARG A 83 -8.59 -14.94 36.16
N THR A 84 -8.49 -13.73 35.64
CA THR A 84 -7.40 -13.35 34.73
C THR A 84 -6.06 -13.38 35.44
N ARG A 85 -5.96 -12.91 36.69
CA ARG A 85 -4.76 -13.04 37.52
C ARG A 85 -4.38 -14.52 37.75
N TYR A 86 -5.35 -15.37 38.17
CA TYR A 86 -5.12 -16.80 38.37
C TYR A 86 -4.61 -17.49 37.11
N LEU A 87 -5.23 -17.25 35.94
CA LEU A 87 -4.81 -17.84 34.68
C LEU A 87 -3.40 -17.37 34.24
N ARG A 88 -2.97 -16.18 34.65
CA ARG A 88 -1.66 -15.62 34.29
C ARG A 88 -0.55 -16.03 35.25
N TYR A 89 -0.82 -16.07 36.56
CA TYR A 89 0.19 -16.29 37.58
C TYR A 89 0.09 -17.66 38.29
N PHE A 90 -0.85 -18.49 37.87
CA PHE A 90 -1.11 -19.88 38.35
C PHE A 90 -1.45 -19.95 39.85
N GLY A 91 -1.87 -18.83 40.43
CA GLY A 91 -2.24 -18.70 41.84
C GLY A 91 -2.84 -17.35 42.18
N PRO A 92 -3.28 -17.15 43.42
CA PRO A 92 -3.74 -15.84 43.85
C PRO A 92 -2.59 -14.84 43.92
N TYR A 93 -2.66 -13.82 43.08
CA TYR A 93 -1.66 -12.77 42.96
C TYR A 93 -2.34 -11.39 42.98
N PRO A 94 -2.89 -10.94 44.14
CA PRO A 94 -3.75 -9.76 44.19
C PRO A 94 -3.03 -8.43 43.90
N ARG A 95 -1.73 -8.37 44.18
CA ARG A 95 -0.87 -7.18 43.96
C ARG A 95 0.51 -7.62 43.51
N MET A 96 1.09 -6.88 42.60
CA MET A 96 2.51 -7.04 42.23
C MET A 96 3.39 -6.57 43.39
N THR A 97 4.46 -7.31 43.68
CA THR A 97 5.43 -6.84 44.67
C THR A 97 6.28 -5.73 44.06
N PRO A 98 6.85 -4.80 44.88
CA PRO A 98 7.78 -3.79 44.36
C PRO A 98 8.95 -4.38 43.57
N LYS A 99 9.39 -5.59 43.90
CA LYS A 99 10.43 -6.31 43.20
C LYS A 99 9.96 -6.79 41.80
N ASP A 100 8.73 -7.26 41.69
CA ASP A 100 8.19 -7.72 40.44
C ASP A 100 7.87 -6.54 39.50
N LEU A 101 7.36 -5.43 40.03
CA LEU A 101 7.19 -4.18 39.27
C LEU A 101 8.52 -3.69 38.70
N TYR A 102 9.55 -3.64 39.56
CA TYR A 102 10.87 -3.24 39.11
C TYR A 102 11.42 -4.17 38.02
N ARG A 103 11.35 -5.50 38.22
CA ARG A 103 11.83 -6.48 37.23
C ARG A 103 11.08 -6.40 35.92
N THR A 104 9.79 -6.07 35.92
CA THR A 104 8.95 -5.99 34.73
C THR A 104 9.21 -4.72 33.92
N THR A 105 9.50 -3.60 34.61
CA THR A 105 9.67 -2.30 33.94
C THR A 105 11.13 -1.95 33.65
N HIS A 106 12.10 -2.59 34.32
CA HIS A 106 13.52 -2.39 34.05
C HIS A 106 14.06 -3.55 33.23
N VAL A 107 13.93 -3.43 31.90
CA VAL A 107 14.32 -4.45 30.90
C VAL A 107 15.52 -3.96 30.10
N ASP A 108 16.28 -4.88 29.53
CA ASP A 108 17.47 -4.57 28.70
C ASP A 108 17.17 -4.53 27.20
N TYR A 109 15.93 -4.80 26.81
CA TYR A 109 15.43 -4.90 25.44
C TYR A 109 16.20 -5.91 24.56
N ARG A 110 16.89 -6.86 25.17
CA ARG A 110 17.62 -7.93 24.51
C ARG A 110 17.25 -9.30 25.06
N ASP A 111 17.72 -9.63 26.25
CA ASP A 111 17.44 -10.90 26.92
C ASP A 111 16.10 -10.85 27.66
N ARG A 112 15.67 -9.66 28.02
CA ARG A 112 14.36 -9.40 28.61
C ARG A 112 13.68 -8.24 27.91
N VAL A 113 12.54 -8.51 27.30
CA VAL A 113 11.74 -7.53 26.57
C VAL A 113 10.32 -7.49 27.14
N GLY A 114 9.81 -6.28 27.36
CA GLY A 114 8.42 -6.04 27.70
C GLY A 114 7.80 -5.06 26.68
N LEU A 115 6.59 -5.38 26.23
CA LEU A 115 5.77 -4.52 25.40
C LEU A 115 4.44 -4.25 26.10
N VAL A 116 3.97 -3.02 26.01
CA VAL A 116 2.64 -2.62 26.48
C VAL A 116 1.78 -2.19 25.32
N THR A 117 0.48 -2.49 25.39
CA THR A 117 -0.53 -1.86 24.56
C THR A 117 -1.31 -0.85 25.40
N GLU A 118 -1.55 0.32 24.84
CA GLU A 118 -2.21 1.41 25.52
C GLU A 118 -3.36 2.01 24.71
N LEU A 119 -4.33 2.57 25.42
CA LEU A 119 -5.42 3.33 24.84
C LEU A 119 -5.60 4.59 25.71
N GLY A 120 -5.27 5.76 25.15
CA GLY A 120 -5.06 6.97 25.94
C GLY A 120 -3.91 6.78 26.93
N ASP A 121 -4.16 7.10 28.22
CA ASP A 121 -3.16 6.99 29.29
C ASP A 121 -3.22 5.64 30.03
N GLU A 122 -3.97 4.66 29.53
CA GLU A 122 -4.19 3.40 30.20
C GLU A 122 -3.50 2.23 29.48
N ILE A 123 -2.73 1.45 30.23
CA ILE A 123 -2.23 0.16 29.76
C ILE A 123 -3.40 -0.83 29.70
N ILE A 124 -3.66 -1.41 28.55
CA ILE A 124 -4.75 -2.37 28.32
C ILE A 124 -4.27 -3.80 28.09
N ALA A 125 -2.99 -3.98 27.74
CA ALA A 125 -2.38 -5.32 27.67
C ALA A 125 -0.86 -5.20 27.86
N VAL A 126 -0.25 -6.29 28.36
CA VAL A 126 1.19 -6.39 28.58
C VAL A 126 1.68 -7.74 28.07
N GLY A 127 2.75 -7.72 27.30
CA GLY A 127 3.45 -8.92 26.85
C GLY A 127 4.93 -8.84 27.17
N ARG A 128 5.58 -9.97 27.42
CA ARG A 128 7.02 -10.04 27.66
C ARG A 128 7.62 -11.35 27.17
N TYR A 129 8.90 -11.33 26.88
CA TYR A 129 9.70 -12.55 26.83
C TYR A 129 10.95 -12.40 27.73
N GLU A 130 11.49 -13.56 28.15
CA GLU A 130 12.72 -13.65 28.93
C GLU A 130 13.56 -14.83 28.38
N TYR A 131 14.83 -14.54 28.02
CA TYR A 131 15.76 -15.54 27.49
C TYR A 131 16.06 -16.63 28.52
N LEU A 132 16.08 -17.87 28.06
CA LEU A 132 16.35 -19.05 28.88
C LEU A 132 17.82 -19.49 28.75
N ALA A 133 18.70 -18.90 29.56
CA ALA A 133 20.16 -19.10 29.50
C ALA A 133 20.61 -20.56 29.74
N ASP A 134 19.88 -21.31 30.57
CA ASP A 134 20.25 -22.68 30.98
C ASP A 134 19.74 -23.77 30.05
N ARG A 135 19.08 -23.41 28.94
CA ARG A 135 18.47 -24.36 28.03
C ARG A 135 19.44 -24.78 26.90
N PRO A 136 19.75 -26.08 26.72
CA PRO A 136 20.55 -26.55 25.60
C PRO A 136 19.75 -26.48 24.29
N GLY A 137 20.41 -26.16 23.17
CA GLY A 137 19.79 -26.08 21.84
C GLY A 137 19.67 -24.68 21.28
N PRO A 138 18.71 -24.42 20.38
CA PRO A 138 18.47 -23.08 19.83
C PRO A 138 18.17 -22.04 20.90
N ARG A 139 18.54 -20.77 20.66
CA ARG A 139 18.22 -19.68 21.60
C ARG A 139 16.70 -19.62 21.82
N ALA A 140 16.27 -19.84 23.04
CA ALA A 140 14.85 -19.90 23.40
C ALA A 140 14.50 -18.87 24.46
N ALA A 141 13.29 -18.31 24.40
CA ALA A 141 12.78 -17.41 25.42
C ALA A 141 11.38 -17.84 25.90
N GLU A 142 11.11 -17.62 27.19
CA GLU A 142 9.78 -17.76 27.75
C GLU A 142 8.94 -16.55 27.40
N VAL A 143 7.77 -16.77 26.73
CA VAL A 143 6.84 -15.70 26.36
C VAL A 143 5.57 -15.75 27.21
N ALA A 144 5.09 -14.59 27.63
CA ALA A 144 3.88 -14.47 28.40
C ALA A 144 3.20 -13.12 28.17
N PHE A 145 1.85 -13.10 28.14
CA PHE A 145 1.08 -11.86 28.01
C PHE A 145 -0.24 -11.94 28.78
N VAL A 146 -0.82 -10.78 29.00
CA VAL A 146 -2.11 -10.63 29.68
C VAL A 146 -2.84 -9.41 29.10
N VAL A 147 -4.14 -9.53 28.92
CA VAL A 147 -5.03 -8.49 28.38
C VAL A 147 -6.08 -8.16 29.44
N ALA A 148 -6.37 -6.87 29.65
CA ALA A 148 -7.43 -6.42 30.55
C ALA A 148 -8.77 -7.04 30.16
N ASP A 149 -9.60 -7.39 31.16
CA ASP A 149 -10.84 -8.15 30.95
C ASP A 149 -11.78 -7.48 29.92
N GLU A 150 -11.89 -6.15 29.97
CA GLU A 150 -12.73 -5.35 29.06
C GLU A 150 -12.21 -5.32 27.61
N HIS A 151 -10.93 -5.62 27.41
CA HIS A 151 -10.28 -5.57 26.11
C HIS A 151 -9.95 -6.97 25.55
N GLN A 152 -10.38 -8.05 26.21
CA GLN A 152 -10.26 -9.41 25.71
C GLN A 152 -11.14 -9.62 24.46
N GLY A 153 -10.76 -10.56 23.61
CA GLY A 153 -11.45 -10.82 22.33
C GLY A 153 -11.18 -9.83 21.21
N ARG A 154 -10.38 -8.78 21.45
CA ARG A 154 -9.99 -7.77 20.44
C ARG A 154 -8.71 -8.13 19.66
N GLY A 155 -8.17 -9.34 19.81
CA GLY A 155 -6.96 -9.79 19.10
C GLY A 155 -5.64 -9.24 19.65
N LEU A 156 -5.64 -8.53 20.78
CA LEU A 156 -4.44 -7.91 21.36
C LEU A 156 -3.36 -8.93 21.75
N GLY A 157 -3.76 -10.12 22.21
CA GLY A 157 -2.81 -11.18 22.51
C GLY A 157 -2.00 -11.65 21.30
N SER A 158 -2.64 -11.77 20.15
CA SER A 158 -1.98 -12.14 18.89
C SER A 158 -1.08 -11.03 18.37
N ILE A 159 -1.49 -9.76 18.53
CA ILE A 159 -0.69 -8.58 18.17
C ILE A 159 0.57 -8.52 19.04
N LEU A 160 0.44 -8.68 20.37
CA LEU A 160 1.58 -8.72 21.29
C LEU A 160 2.54 -9.86 20.93
N LEU A 161 2.01 -11.05 20.63
CA LEU A 161 2.83 -12.21 20.26
C LEU A 161 3.64 -11.96 18.99
N GLU A 162 3.04 -11.34 17.97
CA GLU A 162 3.73 -10.99 16.73
C GLU A 162 4.86 -9.99 16.96
N HIS A 163 4.58 -8.93 17.71
CA HIS A 163 5.58 -7.91 17.98
C HIS A 163 6.71 -8.42 18.89
N LEU A 164 6.38 -9.28 19.87
CA LEU A 164 7.39 -9.96 20.68
C LEU A 164 8.25 -10.91 19.84
N ALA A 165 7.66 -11.65 18.89
CA ALA A 165 8.41 -12.50 17.98
C ALA A 165 9.32 -11.70 17.04
N GLY A 166 8.87 -10.52 16.58
CA GLY A 166 9.71 -9.59 15.83
C GLY A 166 10.92 -9.11 16.65
N ALA A 167 10.68 -8.62 17.87
CA ALA A 167 11.74 -8.19 18.77
C ALA A 167 12.69 -9.35 19.17
N ALA A 168 12.17 -10.56 19.31
CA ALA A 168 12.94 -11.75 19.64
C ALA A 168 13.86 -12.17 18.48
N ALA A 169 13.36 -12.12 17.23
CA ALA A 169 14.15 -12.40 16.02
C ALA A 169 15.31 -11.40 15.86
N GLU A 170 15.12 -10.12 16.18
CA GLU A 170 16.20 -9.11 16.19
C GLU A 170 17.28 -9.42 17.23
N ASN A 171 16.95 -10.18 18.30
CA ASN A 171 17.82 -10.59 19.37
C ASN A 171 18.30 -12.03 19.27
N ASP A 172 18.25 -12.62 18.07
CA ASP A 172 18.69 -14.00 17.75
C ASP A 172 17.95 -15.09 18.54
N ILE A 173 16.74 -14.86 19.04
CA ILE A 173 15.88 -15.86 19.63
C ILE A 173 15.19 -16.64 18.48
N GLU A 174 15.27 -17.97 18.52
CA GLU A 174 14.71 -18.85 17.49
C GLU A 174 13.43 -19.54 17.92
N THR A 175 13.20 -19.68 19.23
CA THR A 175 12.09 -20.47 19.77
C THR A 175 11.43 -19.76 20.94
N PHE A 176 10.10 -19.74 20.95
CA PHE A 176 9.34 -19.38 22.14
C PHE A 176 8.83 -20.61 22.90
N VAL A 177 8.85 -20.47 24.21
CA VAL A 177 8.26 -21.41 25.17
C VAL A 177 7.20 -20.67 25.99
N ALA A 178 6.05 -21.27 26.17
CA ALA A 178 5.00 -20.69 27.00
C ALA A 178 4.42 -21.76 27.95
N GLU A 179 4.21 -21.35 29.21
CA GLU A 179 3.49 -22.16 30.18
C GLU A 179 2.05 -21.66 30.30
N VAL A 180 1.09 -22.58 30.18
CA VAL A 180 -0.34 -22.23 30.14
C VAL A 180 -1.12 -23.25 30.98
N LEU A 181 -2.04 -22.78 31.83
CA LEU A 181 -2.96 -23.69 32.52
C LEU A 181 -3.82 -24.45 31.48
N ALA A 182 -3.99 -25.78 31.66
CA ALA A 182 -4.73 -26.61 30.73
C ALA A 182 -6.19 -26.17 30.52
N GLU A 183 -6.76 -25.46 31.48
CA GLU A 183 -8.10 -24.88 31.42
C GLU A 183 -8.14 -23.51 30.66
N ASN A 184 -7.00 -22.90 30.36
CA ASN A 184 -6.91 -21.64 29.62
C ASN A 184 -6.94 -21.88 28.11
N ASN A 185 -8.09 -22.32 27.62
CA ASN A 185 -8.28 -22.61 26.18
C ASN A 185 -8.11 -21.35 25.31
N ALA A 186 -8.43 -20.17 25.84
CA ALA A 186 -8.30 -18.91 25.11
C ALA A 186 -6.82 -18.63 24.77
N MET A 187 -5.90 -18.83 25.70
CA MET A 187 -4.46 -18.66 25.48
C MET A 187 -3.93 -19.67 24.47
N VAL A 188 -4.30 -20.94 24.58
CA VAL A 188 -3.91 -21.96 23.61
C VAL A 188 -4.40 -21.63 22.20
N GLN A 189 -5.60 -21.03 22.10
CA GLN A 189 -6.16 -20.62 20.82
C GLN A 189 -5.36 -19.46 20.19
N VAL A 190 -4.88 -18.51 20.98
CA VAL A 190 -4.04 -17.40 20.46
C VAL A 190 -2.81 -17.91 19.73
N PHE A 191 -2.09 -18.86 20.30
CA PHE A 191 -0.90 -19.43 19.66
C PHE A 191 -1.21 -20.19 18.36
N ARG A 192 -2.37 -20.89 18.31
CA ARG A 192 -2.82 -21.58 17.10
C ARG A 192 -3.26 -20.61 16.02
N ASP A 193 -4.08 -19.64 16.40
CA ASP A 193 -4.66 -18.65 15.48
C ASP A 193 -3.58 -17.69 14.95
N ALA A 194 -2.44 -17.57 15.64
CA ALA A 194 -1.28 -16.86 15.16
C ALA A 194 -0.55 -17.60 14.01
N GLY A 195 -0.86 -18.88 13.74
CA GLY A 195 -0.26 -19.65 12.65
C GLY A 195 1.01 -20.44 13.03
N TYR A 196 1.41 -20.43 14.31
CA TYR A 196 2.58 -21.19 14.77
C TYR A 196 2.31 -22.69 14.85
N GLN A 197 3.32 -23.49 14.51
CA GLN A 197 3.31 -24.94 14.74
C GLN A 197 3.73 -25.23 16.18
N VAL A 198 2.74 -25.41 17.06
CA VAL A 198 2.94 -25.55 18.49
C VAL A 198 3.12 -27.01 18.89
N GLN A 199 4.29 -27.36 19.41
CA GLN A 199 4.54 -28.60 20.13
C GLN A 199 3.98 -28.48 21.56
N ARG A 200 3.40 -29.59 22.09
CA ARG A 200 2.73 -29.60 23.39
C ARG A 200 3.23 -30.74 24.23
N SER A 201 3.60 -30.44 25.43
CA SER A 201 3.77 -31.40 26.51
C SER A 201 2.93 -31.00 27.70
N ARG A 202 2.53 -31.95 28.53
CA ARG A 202 1.68 -31.70 29.71
C ARG A 202 2.38 -32.17 30.96
N ASP A 203 2.45 -31.31 31.95
CA ASP A 203 2.87 -31.63 33.31
C ASP A 203 1.79 -31.21 34.30
N GLY A 204 1.07 -32.18 34.86
CA GLY A 204 -0.06 -31.96 35.74
C GLY A 204 -1.17 -31.11 35.14
N SER A 205 -1.39 -29.90 35.69
CA SER A 205 -2.36 -28.91 35.21
C SER A 205 -1.78 -27.89 34.25
N VAL A 206 -0.47 -27.94 33.94
CA VAL A 206 0.23 -26.99 33.06
C VAL A 206 0.51 -27.63 31.72
N LEU A 207 0.29 -26.87 30.64
CA LEU A 207 0.71 -27.20 29.30
C LEU A 207 1.98 -26.41 29.00
N HIS A 208 3.02 -27.08 28.60
CA HIS A 208 4.22 -26.50 28.04
C HIS A 208 4.07 -26.44 26.53
N LEU A 209 4.09 -25.24 25.96
CA LEU A 209 3.98 -24.97 24.54
C LEU A 209 5.32 -24.51 24.02
N GLU A 210 5.78 -25.08 22.91
CA GLU A 210 7.03 -24.72 22.28
C GLU A 210 6.83 -24.57 20.78
N PHE A 211 7.36 -23.50 20.19
CA PHE A 211 7.24 -23.21 18.75
C PHE A 211 8.39 -22.33 18.27
N ALA A 212 8.83 -22.60 17.04
CA ALA A 212 9.78 -21.74 16.33
C ALA A 212 9.09 -20.42 15.92
N ILE A 213 9.83 -19.32 16.00
CA ILE A 213 9.33 -17.99 15.64
C ILE A 213 9.67 -17.56 14.21
N ASP A 214 10.40 -18.39 13.47
CA ASP A 214 10.71 -18.12 12.08
C ASP A 214 9.45 -17.84 11.26
N PRO A 215 9.46 -16.81 10.39
CA PRO A 215 8.30 -16.43 9.59
C PRO A 215 8.04 -17.48 8.49
N THR A 216 7.16 -18.44 8.79
CA THR A 216 6.69 -19.41 7.79
C THR A 216 5.66 -18.74 6.87
N GLU A 217 5.50 -19.26 5.64
CA GLU A 217 4.49 -18.78 4.69
C GLU A 217 3.06 -18.85 5.29
N ALA A 218 2.78 -19.90 6.07
CA ALA A 218 1.51 -20.03 6.79
C ALA A 218 1.30 -18.90 7.82
N LEU A 219 2.33 -18.56 8.61
CA LEU A 219 2.29 -17.48 9.58
C LEU A 219 2.03 -16.12 8.91
N LEU A 220 2.78 -15.83 7.84
CA LEU A 220 2.61 -14.61 7.07
C LEU A 220 1.20 -14.48 6.47
N SER A 221 0.66 -15.59 5.93
CA SER A 221 -0.70 -15.63 5.39
C SER A 221 -1.77 -15.36 6.43
N VAL A 222 -1.65 -15.94 7.64
CA VAL A 222 -2.58 -15.71 8.76
C VAL A 222 -2.51 -14.25 9.22
N ARG A 223 -1.31 -13.70 9.38
CA ARG A 223 -1.09 -12.30 9.74
C ARG A 223 -1.74 -11.36 8.74
N ASP A 224 -1.50 -11.56 7.45
CA ASP A 224 -2.07 -10.75 6.38
C ASP A 224 -3.59 -10.84 6.32
N SER A 225 -4.17 -12.00 6.60
CA SER A 225 -5.63 -12.20 6.65
C SER A 225 -6.26 -11.45 7.82
N ARG A 226 -5.61 -11.44 8.97
CA ARG A 226 -6.06 -10.74 10.18
C ARG A 226 -5.94 -9.22 10.01
N GLU A 227 -4.82 -8.73 9.47
CA GLU A 227 -4.64 -7.32 9.13
C GLU A 227 -5.75 -6.83 8.20
N ARG A 228 -6.02 -7.57 7.13
CA ARG A 228 -7.09 -7.29 6.19
C ARG A 228 -8.44 -7.11 6.86
N ALA A 229 -8.81 -8.09 7.70
CA ALA A 229 -10.09 -8.07 8.38
C ALA A 229 -10.23 -6.88 9.34
N SER A 230 -9.14 -6.48 10.00
CA SER A 230 -9.12 -5.34 10.92
C SER A 230 -9.19 -4.01 10.17
N GLU A 231 -8.44 -3.86 9.08
CA GLU A 231 -8.49 -2.66 8.21
C GLU A 231 -9.88 -2.48 7.59
N ALA A 232 -10.45 -3.57 7.05
CA ALA A 232 -11.80 -3.54 6.48
C ALA A 232 -12.86 -3.11 7.52
N ARG A 233 -12.76 -3.60 8.76
CA ARG A 233 -13.67 -3.17 9.85
C ARG A 233 -13.43 -1.72 10.26
N SER A 234 -12.19 -1.29 10.34
CA SER A 234 -11.84 0.09 10.67
C SER A 234 -12.48 1.09 9.70
N VAL A 235 -12.33 0.85 8.40
CA VAL A 235 -12.97 1.66 7.36
C VAL A 235 -14.49 1.50 7.38
N GLY A 236 -14.99 0.27 7.57
CA GLY A 236 -16.43 -0.02 7.68
C GLY A 236 -17.09 0.77 8.81
N ASN A 237 -16.43 0.91 9.96
CA ASN A 237 -16.93 1.71 11.07
C ASN A 237 -17.09 3.20 10.70
N LEU A 238 -16.19 3.75 9.88
CA LEU A 238 -16.30 5.13 9.36
C LEU A 238 -17.43 5.30 8.36
N LEU A 239 -17.64 4.29 7.49
CA LEU A 239 -18.64 4.34 6.42
C LEU A 239 -20.03 3.89 6.84
N SER A 240 -20.19 3.34 8.04
CA SER A 240 -21.45 2.85 8.61
C SER A 240 -21.62 3.29 10.06
N PRO A 241 -21.46 4.59 10.38
CA PRO A 241 -21.64 5.10 11.74
C PRO A 241 -23.11 4.97 12.16
N LYS A 242 -23.35 4.67 13.43
CA LYS A 242 -24.70 4.63 14.01
C LYS A 242 -25.20 6.02 14.43
N SER A 243 -24.29 6.96 14.66
CA SER A 243 -24.58 8.33 15.11
C SER A 243 -23.52 9.30 14.61
N ILE A 244 -23.91 10.55 14.32
CA ILE A 244 -23.01 11.56 13.74
C ILE A 244 -23.15 12.88 14.48
N ALA A 245 -22.02 13.48 14.90
CA ALA A 245 -21.98 14.87 15.33
C ALA A 245 -21.40 15.76 14.23
N VAL A 246 -22.04 16.91 13.95
CA VAL A 246 -21.52 17.93 13.02
C VAL A 246 -21.04 19.12 13.83
N ILE A 247 -19.71 19.26 13.98
CA ILE A 247 -19.08 20.28 14.81
C ILE A 247 -18.80 21.51 13.92
N GLY A 248 -19.29 22.67 14.37
CA GLY A 248 -19.33 23.88 13.53
C GLY A 248 -20.59 23.98 12.67
N ALA A 249 -21.64 23.25 13.03
CA ALA A 249 -22.93 23.29 12.33
C ALA A 249 -23.54 24.68 12.30
N THR A 250 -24.03 25.14 11.15
CA THR A 250 -24.65 26.45 10.97
C THR A 250 -25.95 26.35 10.14
N PRO A 251 -26.88 27.30 10.22
CA PRO A 251 -28.07 27.32 9.40
C PRO A 251 -27.81 27.51 7.90
N SER A 252 -26.76 28.25 7.56
CA SER A 252 -26.40 28.63 6.19
C SER A 252 -25.66 27.51 5.46
N THR A 253 -26.19 27.07 4.33
CA THR A 253 -25.54 26.12 3.41
C THR A 253 -24.36 26.71 2.63
N SER A 254 -24.15 28.03 2.70
CA SER A 254 -22.95 28.66 2.14
C SER A 254 -21.70 28.47 3.01
N ARG A 255 -21.85 27.91 4.21
CA ARG A 255 -20.77 27.55 5.11
C ARG A 255 -20.61 26.03 5.20
N VAL A 256 -19.38 25.54 5.35
CA VAL A 256 -19.01 24.13 5.36
C VAL A 256 -19.89 23.33 6.32
N GLY A 257 -19.97 23.70 7.61
CA GLY A 257 -20.78 22.96 8.59
C GLY A 257 -22.30 23.02 8.34
N GLY A 258 -22.79 24.04 7.61
CA GLY A 258 -24.18 24.11 7.19
C GLY A 258 -24.49 23.27 5.94
N ALA A 259 -23.54 23.16 5.02
CA ALA A 259 -23.68 22.35 3.82
C ALA A 259 -23.71 20.84 4.16
N VAL A 260 -22.74 20.37 4.94
CA VAL A 260 -22.71 18.95 5.34
C VAL A 260 -23.90 18.55 6.21
N LEU A 261 -24.32 19.43 7.14
CA LEU A 261 -25.52 19.18 7.93
C LEU A 261 -26.78 19.10 7.05
N ALA A 262 -26.88 19.97 6.03
CA ALA A 262 -27.98 19.94 5.07
C ALA A 262 -28.01 18.62 4.29
N ASN A 263 -26.84 18.15 3.81
CA ASN A 263 -26.72 16.89 3.09
C ASN A 263 -27.12 15.67 3.96
N LEU A 264 -26.69 15.63 5.22
CA LEU A 264 -27.08 14.57 6.17
C LEU A 264 -28.58 14.58 6.48
N LEU A 265 -29.18 15.76 6.67
CA LEU A 265 -30.61 15.89 7.00
C LEU A 265 -31.53 15.71 5.79
N SER A 266 -31.06 16.04 4.57
CA SER A 266 -31.86 15.82 3.33
C SER A 266 -31.73 14.42 2.79
N GLY A 267 -30.68 13.67 3.20
CA GLY A 267 -30.50 12.25 2.90
C GLY A 267 -31.45 11.37 3.73
N ALA A 268 -31.40 10.09 3.43
CA ALA A 268 -32.19 9.07 4.17
C ALA A 268 -31.36 8.43 5.31
N TYR A 269 -30.33 9.13 5.83
CA TYR A 269 -29.49 8.59 6.89
C TYR A 269 -30.34 8.12 8.08
N GLN A 270 -30.09 6.89 8.52
CA GLN A 270 -30.98 6.20 9.49
C GLN A 270 -30.62 6.50 10.95
N GLY A 271 -29.44 7.02 11.24
CA GLY A 271 -28.98 7.33 12.59
C GLY A 271 -29.27 8.76 13.03
N PRO A 272 -29.13 9.08 14.34
CA PRO A 272 -29.21 10.43 14.85
C PRO A 272 -28.08 11.32 14.36
N VAL A 273 -28.43 12.57 14.03
CA VAL A 273 -27.47 13.63 13.66
C VAL A 273 -27.53 14.75 14.69
N PHE A 274 -26.40 15.04 15.34
CA PHE A 274 -26.27 16.01 16.41
C PHE A 274 -25.50 17.25 15.93
N PRO A 275 -26.17 18.39 15.66
CA PRO A 275 -25.48 19.65 15.42
C PRO A 275 -24.73 20.11 16.68
N VAL A 276 -23.46 20.52 16.55
CA VAL A 276 -22.68 21.13 17.64
C VAL A 276 -22.37 22.56 17.27
N ASN A 277 -22.83 23.51 18.13
CA ASN A 277 -22.62 24.94 17.94
C ASN A 277 -22.67 25.68 19.29
N ARG A 278 -21.58 26.37 19.66
CA ARG A 278 -21.45 27.08 20.96
C ARG A 278 -22.50 28.17 21.22
N ASN A 279 -23.06 28.76 20.14
CA ASN A 279 -23.89 29.95 20.21
C ASN A 279 -25.36 29.71 19.88
N ARG A 280 -25.77 28.47 19.59
CA ARG A 280 -27.12 28.14 19.14
C ARG A 280 -27.66 26.91 19.87
N THR A 281 -28.92 27.00 20.25
CA THR A 281 -29.67 25.87 20.85
C THR A 281 -30.35 24.99 19.82
N ALA A 282 -30.49 25.47 18.58
CA ALA A 282 -31.00 24.69 17.46
C ALA A 282 -30.39 25.15 16.13
N VAL A 283 -30.16 24.22 15.22
CA VAL A 283 -29.68 24.46 13.84
C VAL A 283 -30.57 23.67 12.89
N ARG A 284 -31.18 24.34 11.90
CA ARG A 284 -32.10 23.74 10.92
C ARG A 284 -33.24 22.89 11.53
N GLY A 285 -33.74 23.32 12.68
CA GLY A 285 -34.83 22.65 13.40
C GLY A 285 -34.39 21.47 14.27
N VAL A 286 -33.11 21.11 14.26
CA VAL A 286 -32.53 20.08 15.13
C VAL A 286 -31.89 20.70 16.34
N ARG A 287 -32.09 20.12 17.54
CA ARG A 287 -31.44 20.55 18.79
C ARG A 287 -29.90 20.56 18.60
N ALA A 288 -29.27 21.65 18.97
CA ALA A 288 -27.81 21.79 18.93
C ALA A 288 -27.24 21.76 20.35
N TYR A 289 -26.01 21.26 20.44
CA TYR A 289 -25.27 21.14 21.70
C TYR A 289 -24.08 22.10 21.68
N PRO A 290 -23.67 22.68 22.81
CA PRO A 290 -22.52 23.60 22.85
C PRO A 290 -21.22 22.89 22.48
N THR A 291 -20.99 21.68 23.00
CA THR A 291 -19.85 20.83 22.70
C THR A 291 -20.31 19.39 22.41
N VAL A 292 -19.41 18.56 21.87
CA VAL A 292 -19.75 17.15 21.63
C VAL A 292 -19.92 16.37 22.94
N ARG A 293 -19.28 16.81 24.03
CA ARG A 293 -19.43 16.23 25.36
C ARG A 293 -20.86 16.34 25.90
N ASP A 294 -21.58 17.43 25.54
CA ASP A 294 -22.92 17.70 26.00
C ASP A 294 -23.99 16.81 25.34
N ILE A 295 -23.64 16.06 24.31
CA ILE A 295 -24.53 15.11 23.65
C ILE A 295 -24.75 13.92 24.61
N PRO A 296 -26.02 13.60 24.99
CA PRO A 296 -26.28 12.51 25.93
C PRO A 296 -25.98 11.12 25.34
N ASP A 297 -26.19 10.96 24.03
CA ASP A 297 -26.03 9.69 23.31
C ASP A 297 -24.58 9.45 22.89
N GLU A 298 -24.22 8.21 22.58
CA GLU A 298 -22.92 7.87 21.96
C GLU A 298 -22.79 8.55 20.60
N VAL A 299 -21.56 8.91 20.24
CA VAL A 299 -21.20 9.50 18.96
C VAL A 299 -20.13 8.65 18.28
N ASP A 300 -20.49 7.99 17.19
CA ASP A 300 -19.54 7.18 16.43
C ASP A 300 -18.63 8.03 15.52
N LEU A 301 -19.21 9.02 14.83
CA LEU A 301 -18.50 9.84 13.85
C LEU A 301 -18.66 11.33 14.15
N ALA A 302 -17.56 12.06 14.20
CA ALA A 302 -17.56 13.52 14.27
C ALA A 302 -17.11 14.14 12.96
N VAL A 303 -17.95 14.95 12.32
CA VAL A 303 -17.63 15.74 11.13
C VAL A 303 -17.23 17.14 11.59
N ILE A 304 -15.97 17.50 11.37
CA ILE A 304 -15.35 18.73 11.87
C ILE A 304 -15.31 19.80 10.79
N ALA A 305 -15.97 20.92 11.07
CA ALA A 305 -16.10 22.08 10.16
C ALA A 305 -15.86 23.42 10.90
N VAL A 306 -14.87 23.45 11.78
CA VAL A 306 -14.43 24.65 12.53
C VAL A 306 -13.08 25.12 11.99
N PRO A 307 -12.63 26.39 12.27
CA PRO A 307 -11.30 26.83 11.90
C PRO A 307 -10.19 25.93 12.45
N ALA A 308 -9.07 25.80 11.75
CA ALA A 308 -7.94 24.95 12.16
C ALA A 308 -7.44 25.27 13.58
N THR A 309 -7.47 26.54 13.99
CA THR A 309 -7.07 26.97 15.35
C THR A 309 -7.96 26.46 16.48
N GLU A 310 -9.17 25.99 16.18
CA GLU A 310 -10.11 25.44 17.18
C GLU A 310 -10.07 23.90 17.26
N ILE A 311 -9.37 23.24 16.33
CA ILE A 311 -9.41 21.77 16.22
C ILE A 311 -8.84 21.08 17.45
N GLY A 312 -7.77 21.61 18.09
CA GLY A 312 -7.22 21.00 19.30
C GLY A 312 -8.26 20.87 20.42
N SER A 313 -9.01 21.93 20.72
CA SER A 313 -10.07 21.87 21.74
C SER A 313 -11.24 20.97 21.36
N VAL A 314 -11.54 20.85 20.06
CA VAL A 314 -12.58 19.93 19.55
C VAL A 314 -12.12 18.49 19.67
N LEU A 315 -10.85 18.24 19.40
CA LEU A 315 -10.26 16.90 19.53
C LEU A 315 -10.32 16.42 21.00
N ASP A 316 -9.95 17.28 21.98
CA ASP A 316 -10.08 16.99 23.40
C ASP A 316 -11.52 16.62 23.79
N ASP A 317 -12.49 17.32 23.21
CA ASP A 317 -13.91 17.04 23.45
C ASP A 317 -14.33 15.69 22.81
N CYS A 318 -13.83 15.36 21.61
CA CYS A 318 -14.09 14.09 20.93
C CYS A 318 -13.45 12.91 21.69
N MET A 319 -12.23 13.06 22.16
CA MET A 319 -11.52 12.07 23.00
C MET A 319 -12.32 11.77 24.28
N ALA A 320 -12.69 12.80 25.03
CA ALA A 320 -13.47 12.65 26.27
C ALA A 320 -14.88 12.06 26.02
N LYS A 321 -15.45 12.22 24.82
CA LYS A 321 -16.75 11.64 24.43
C LYS A 321 -16.62 10.19 23.99
N GLY A 322 -15.43 9.72 23.62
CA GLY A 322 -15.21 8.39 23.05
C GLY A 322 -15.68 8.26 21.60
N VAL A 323 -15.51 9.32 20.79
CA VAL A 323 -15.78 9.29 19.36
C VAL A 323 -14.86 8.27 18.69
N LYS A 324 -15.38 7.50 17.71
CA LYS A 324 -14.63 6.42 17.05
C LYS A 324 -13.94 6.86 15.78
N GLY A 325 -14.44 7.91 15.12
CA GLY A 325 -13.88 8.40 13.88
C GLY A 325 -14.12 9.88 13.63
N LEU A 326 -13.20 10.49 12.90
CA LEU A 326 -13.22 11.91 12.55
C LEU A 326 -13.23 12.09 11.02
N VAL A 327 -14.06 13.00 10.52
CA VAL A 327 -13.99 13.52 9.15
C VAL A 327 -13.68 15.00 9.24
N VAL A 328 -12.44 15.37 8.91
CA VAL A 328 -11.95 16.75 9.04
C VAL A 328 -12.04 17.45 7.68
N LEU A 329 -13.10 18.27 7.53
CA LEU A 329 -13.35 19.05 6.31
C LEU A 329 -12.50 20.31 6.25
N THR A 330 -11.98 20.74 7.40
CA THR A 330 -11.19 21.96 7.58
C THR A 330 -9.86 21.86 6.85
N ALA A 331 -9.50 22.93 6.11
CA ALA A 331 -8.19 23.16 5.52
C ALA A 331 -7.31 23.99 6.48
N GLY A 332 -6.02 24.13 6.16
CA GLY A 332 -5.05 24.93 6.93
C GLY A 332 -4.01 24.06 7.65
N PHE A 333 -3.69 22.88 7.10
CA PHE A 333 -2.74 21.92 7.62
C PHE A 333 -1.50 21.79 6.70
N SER A 334 -1.08 20.58 6.34
CA SER A 334 0.18 20.35 5.59
C SER A 334 0.31 21.17 4.31
N GLU A 335 -0.80 21.59 3.68
CA GLU A 335 -0.81 22.49 2.52
C GLU A 335 -0.32 23.91 2.84
N THR A 336 -0.22 24.30 4.10
CA THR A 336 0.27 25.63 4.52
C THR A 336 1.76 25.66 4.85
N GLY A 337 2.45 24.51 4.78
CA GLY A 337 3.87 24.36 5.03
C GLY A 337 4.23 23.63 6.32
N PRO A 338 5.48 23.72 6.81
CA PRO A 338 6.00 22.89 7.89
C PRO A 338 5.21 22.94 9.21
N HIS A 339 4.72 24.12 9.61
CA HIS A 339 3.89 24.24 10.83
C HIS A 339 2.54 23.54 10.67
N GLY A 340 1.93 23.66 9.47
CA GLY A 340 0.69 22.96 9.18
C GLY A 340 0.87 21.44 9.15
N TYR A 341 2.00 20.97 8.61
CA TYR A 341 2.37 19.56 8.63
C TYR A 341 2.54 19.02 10.06
N GLN A 342 3.18 19.80 10.94
CA GLN A 342 3.32 19.41 12.35
C GLN A 342 1.96 19.34 13.05
N ALA A 343 1.08 20.32 12.84
CA ALA A 343 -0.27 20.32 13.41
C ALA A 343 -1.12 19.14 12.91
N GLU A 344 -0.93 18.74 11.64
CA GLU A 344 -1.57 17.56 11.07
C GLU A 344 -1.12 16.27 11.74
N ARG A 345 0.18 16.12 11.98
CA ARG A 345 0.72 14.97 12.71
C ARG A 345 0.19 14.90 14.14
N GLU A 346 0.24 16.02 14.87
CA GLU A 346 -0.28 16.11 16.24
C GLU A 346 -1.76 15.72 16.33
N LEU A 347 -2.57 16.14 15.35
CA LEU A 347 -3.97 15.76 15.24
C LEU A 347 -4.13 14.24 15.09
N VAL A 348 -3.36 13.61 14.20
CA VAL A 348 -3.45 12.18 13.92
C VAL A 348 -2.93 11.35 15.09
N ASP A 349 -1.80 11.73 15.66
CA ASP A 349 -1.18 11.03 16.78
C ASP A 349 -2.12 11.04 18.00
N ALA A 350 -2.72 12.20 18.33
CA ALA A 350 -3.68 12.30 19.41
C ALA A 350 -4.98 11.52 19.15
N ALA A 351 -5.47 11.53 17.91
CA ALA A 351 -6.65 10.75 17.53
C ALA A 351 -6.39 9.23 17.66
N ARG A 352 -5.26 8.76 17.13
CA ARG A 352 -4.86 7.34 17.19
C ARG A 352 -4.65 6.85 18.61
N ALA A 353 -3.99 7.65 19.45
CA ALA A 353 -3.79 7.34 20.86
C ALA A 353 -5.11 7.05 21.60
N HIS A 354 -6.21 7.64 21.16
CA HIS A 354 -7.55 7.43 21.72
C HIS A 354 -8.46 6.51 20.86
N GLY A 355 -7.88 5.73 19.98
CA GLY A 355 -8.59 4.73 19.19
C GLY A 355 -9.38 5.26 17.99
N MET A 356 -9.25 6.55 17.65
CA MET A 356 -9.96 7.19 16.55
C MET A 356 -9.21 7.07 15.23
N ARG A 357 -9.95 6.98 14.11
CA ARG A 357 -9.42 7.13 12.75
C ARG A 357 -9.80 8.49 12.19
N VAL A 358 -8.96 9.02 11.30
CA VAL A 358 -9.13 10.37 10.71
C VAL A 358 -9.21 10.29 9.20
N VAL A 359 -10.28 10.83 8.62
CA VAL A 359 -10.39 11.12 7.18
C VAL A 359 -10.14 12.61 6.98
N GLY A 360 -9.13 12.97 6.23
CA GLY A 360 -8.72 14.36 6.03
C GLY A 360 -7.31 14.61 6.58
N PRO A 361 -6.98 15.88 6.91
CA PRO A 361 -7.76 17.13 6.75
C PRO A 361 -8.02 17.55 5.29
N SER A 362 -8.67 18.69 5.09
CA SER A 362 -9.03 19.20 3.76
C SER A 362 -9.89 18.24 2.93
N ALA A 363 -10.65 17.35 3.59
CA ALA A 363 -11.51 16.37 2.94
C ALA A 363 -12.76 17.01 2.32
N LEU A 364 -13.27 16.42 1.22
CA LEU A 364 -14.64 16.70 0.76
C LEU A 364 -15.66 15.97 1.64
N GLY A 365 -15.26 14.84 2.25
CA GLY A 365 -16.09 14.01 3.10
C GLY A 365 -16.26 12.59 2.60
N ILE A 366 -17.21 11.87 3.22
CA ILE A 366 -17.48 10.46 2.96
C ILE A 366 -18.96 10.22 2.66
N ALA A 367 -19.24 9.20 1.86
CA ALA A 367 -20.61 8.77 1.58
C ALA A 367 -20.71 7.24 1.46
N ASN A 368 -21.87 6.72 1.86
CA ASN A 368 -22.27 5.32 1.65
C ASN A 368 -23.73 5.32 1.17
N THR A 369 -23.94 4.76 0.00
CA THR A 369 -25.25 4.78 -0.65
C THR A 369 -26.14 3.58 -0.31
N ASP A 370 -25.69 2.67 0.57
CA ASP A 370 -26.52 1.58 1.06
C ASP A 370 -27.78 2.16 1.73
N PRO A 371 -28.99 1.76 1.32
CA PRO A 371 -30.25 2.30 1.87
C PRO A 371 -30.44 2.08 3.37
N SER A 372 -29.76 1.08 3.94
CA SER A 372 -29.79 0.84 5.39
C SER A 372 -28.94 1.85 6.17
N ILE A 373 -28.04 2.56 5.49
CA ILE A 373 -27.11 3.54 6.06
C ILE A 373 -27.40 4.92 5.51
N ALA A 374 -27.39 5.08 4.19
CA ALA A 374 -27.66 6.30 3.42
C ALA A 374 -26.85 7.52 3.90
N LEU A 375 -25.53 7.29 4.15
CA LEU A 375 -24.62 8.31 4.65
C LEU A 375 -24.24 9.31 3.54
N ASN A 376 -24.49 10.60 3.76
CA ASN A 376 -23.92 11.68 2.94
C ASN A 376 -23.28 12.75 3.84
N ALA A 377 -22.10 12.46 4.32
CA ALA A 377 -21.25 13.40 5.08
C ALA A 377 -20.23 14.11 4.16
N THR A 378 -20.68 14.54 2.97
CA THR A 378 -19.87 15.27 1.98
C THR A 378 -20.30 16.71 1.83
N LEU A 379 -19.44 17.54 1.20
CA LEU A 379 -19.75 18.88 0.75
C LEU A 379 -20.31 18.90 -0.68
N ALA A 380 -20.44 17.77 -1.34
CA ALA A 380 -20.91 17.69 -2.72
C ALA A 380 -22.38 18.11 -2.81
N PRO A 381 -22.75 18.96 -3.78
CA PRO A 381 -24.15 19.38 -3.97
C PRO A 381 -25.02 18.25 -4.51
N VAL A 382 -24.45 17.27 -5.15
CA VAL A 382 -25.14 16.10 -5.71
C VAL A 382 -24.35 14.84 -5.37
N LEU A 383 -25.05 13.81 -4.88
CA LEU A 383 -24.50 12.47 -4.70
C LEU A 383 -25.10 11.55 -5.77
N PRO A 384 -24.29 10.73 -6.48
CA PRO A 384 -24.80 9.69 -7.36
C PRO A 384 -25.68 8.68 -6.62
N GLY A 385 -26.61 8.05 -7.34
CA GLY A 385 -27.45 7.00 -6.78
C GLY A 385 -26.66 5.75 -6.36
N ARG A 386 -27.37 4.80 -5.74
CA ARG A 386 -26.79 3.50 -5.37
C ARG A 386 -26.28 2.75 -6.61
N GLY A 387 -25.09 2.16 -6.46
CA GLY A 387 -24.48 1.30 -7.46
C GLY A 387 -23.38 0.42 -6.85
N ARG A 388 -22.46 -0.03 -7.68
CA ARG A 388 -21.46 -1.05 -7.31
C ARG A 388 -20.02 -0.55 -7.46
N ILE A 389 -19.81 0.75 -7.39
CA ILE A 389 -18.51 1.38 -7.60
C ILE A 389 -18.05 2.04 -6.31
N GLY A 390 -16.91 1.62 -5.78
CA GLY A 390 -16.20 2.30 -4.71
C GLY A 390 -15.27 3.37 -5.28
N PHE A 391 -15.28 4.59 -4.75
CA PHE A 391 -14.46 5.67 -5.28
C PHE A 391 -13.64 6.39 -4.20
N PHE A 392 -12.33 6.42 -4.38
CA PHE A 392 -11.38 7.16 -3.58
C PHE A 392 -10.81 8.37 -4.34
N CYS A 393 -10.81 9.54 -3.70
CA CYS A 393 -10.29 10.77 -4.26
C CYS A 393 -9.41 11.51 -3.24
N GLN A 394 -8.24 11.96 -3.65
CA GLN A 394 -7.33 12.76 -2.82
C GLN A 394 -7.59 14.27 -2.89
N SER A 395 -8.40 14.73 -3.85
CA SER A 395 -8.70 16.15 -4.05
C SER A 395 -10.14 16.47 -3.68
N GLY A 396 -10.34 17.41 -2.73
CA GLY A 396 -11.67 17.85 -2.31
C GLY A 396 -12.46 18.54 -3.45
N PRO A 397 -11.97 19.63 -4.04
CA PRO A 397 -12.68 20.35 -5.11
C PRO A 397 -12.97 19.47 -6.34
N LEU A 398 -12.00 18.65 -6.73
CA LEU A 398 -12.17 17.70 -7.84
C LEU A 398 -13.19 16.61 -7.49
N GLY A 399 -13.22 16.14 -6.23
CA GLY A 399 -14.19 15.15 -5.77
C GLY A 399 -15.63 15.62 -5.98
N ALA A 400 -15.94 16.88 -5.73
CA ALA A 400 -17.27 17.44 -5.99
C ALA A 400 -17.65 17.44 -7.48
N ALA A 401 -16.70 17.81 -8.35
CA ALA A 401 -16.90 17.77 -9.80
C ALA A 401 -17.09 16.34 -10.31
N ILE A 402 -16.31 15.40 -9.79
CA ILE A 402 -16.39 13.96 -10.10
C ILE A 402 -17.76 13.39 -9.71
N LEU A 403 -18.26 13.70 -8.52
CA LEU A 403 -19.58 13.23 -8.08
C LEU A 403 -20.70 13.80 -8.96
N GLY A 404 -20.60 15.08 -9.36
CA GLY A 404 -21.52 15.69 -10.30
C GLY A 404 -21.53 14.99 -11.66
N GLU A 405 -20.37 14.69 -12.20
CA GLU A 405 -20.20 13.99 -13.48
C GLU A 405 -20.71 12.53 -13.42
N ALA A 406 -20.42 11.83 -12.33
CA ALA A 406 -20.94 10.48 -12.10
C ALA A 406 -22.48 10.46 -12.04
N ALA A 407 -23.06 11.43 -11.35
CA ALA A 407 -24.52 11.59 -11.28
C ALA A 407 -25.13 11.93 -12.66
N ALA A 408 -24.51 12.81 -13.44
CA ALA A 408 -24.95 13.17 -14.80
C ALA A 408 -24.93 11.96 -15.75
N ARG A 409 -23.97 11.05 -15.58
CA ARG A 409 -23.88 9.79 -16.35
C ARG A 409 -24.74 8.67 -15.80
N GLN A 410 -25.51 8.93 -14.73
CA GLN A 410 -26.28 7.91 -14.00
C GLN A 410 -25.43 6.74 -13.52
N LEU A 411 -24.16 6.99 -13.20
CA LEU A 411 -23.24 5.98 -12.68
C LEU A 411 -23.44 5.88 -11.16
N GLY A 412 -23.87 4.73 -10.70
CA GLY A 412 -24.11 4.50 -9.28
C GLY A 412 -22.82 4.17 -8.50
N LEU A 413 -22.74 4.70 -7.30
CA LEU A 413 -21.65 4.37 -6.36
C LEU A 413 -22.15 3.47 -5.23
N SER A 414 -21.26 2.65 -4.65
CA SER A 414 -21.46 1.99 -3.35
C SER A 414 -21.03 2.93 -2.23
N THR A 415 -19.78 3.39 -2.32
CA THR A 415 -19.17 4.28 -1.33
C THR A 415 -18.27 5.31 -2.02
N PHE A 416 -18.10 6.46 -1.35
CA PHE A 416 -17.19 7.51 -1.77
C PHE A 416 -16.39 8.02 -0.58
N VAL A 417 -15.09 8.18 -0.75
CA VAL A 417 -14.21 8.78 0.25
C VAL A 417 -13.28 9.80 -0.41
N SER A 418 -13.34 11.04 0.04
CA SER A 418 -12.34 12.05 -0.28
C SER A 418 -11.49 12.31 0.94
N ALA A 419 -10.23 11.87 0.91
CA ALA A 419 -9.34 11.91 2.06
C ALA A 419 -8.51 13.22 2.17
N GLY A 420 -8.63 14.17 1.25
CA GLY A 420 -7.86 15.41 1.30
C GLY A 420 -6.37 15.16 1.44
N ASN A 421 -5.75 15.69 2.50
CA ASN A 421 -4.31 15.50 2.78
C ASN A 421 -3.92 14.05 3.08
N ARG A 422 -4.88 13.18 3.38
CA ARG A 422 -4.65 11.75 3.65
C ARG A 422 -3.69 11.51 4.82
N ALA A 423 -3.92 12.19 5.93
CA ALA A 423 -3.02 12.13 7.09
C ALA A 423 -3.08 10.79 7.85
N ASP A 424 -4.23 10.08 7.78
CA ASP A 424 -4.41 8.76 8.41
C ASP A 424 -5.05 7.75 7.42
N VAL A 425 -6.35 7.89 7.11
CA VAL A 425 -7.03 6.97 6.19
C VAL A 425 -6.56 7.21 4.76
N SER A 426 -6.11 6.15 4.10
CA SER A 426 -5.47 6.16 2.78
C SER A 426 -6.19 5.27 1.76
N GLY A 427 -5.74 5.32 0.51
CA GLY A 427 -6.21 4.40 -0.53
C GLY A 427 -5.93 2.94 -0.22
N ASN A 428 -4.87 2.64 0.53
CA ASN A 428 -4.55 1.27 0.96
C ASN A 428 -5.62 0.69 1.89
N ASP A 429 -6.11 1.50 2.83
CA ASP A 429 -7.17 1.10 3.77
C ASP A 429 -8.48 0.84 3.01
N LEU A 430 -8.80 1.72 2.07
CA LEU A 430 -10.00 1.61 1.24
C LEU A 430 -9.95 0.38 0.33
N LEU A 431 -8.80 0.09 -0.29
CA LEU A 431 -8.62 -1.12 -1.11
C LEU A 431 -8.87 -2.39 -0.28
N GLN A 432 -8.42 -2.44 0.96
CA GLN A 432 -8.66 -3.58 1.85
C GLN A 432 -10.14 -3.69 2.26
N TYR A 433 -10.82 -2.57 2.48
CA TYR A 433 -12.25 -2.55 2.71
C TYR A 433 -13.02 -3.07 1.50
N TRP A 434 -12.76 -2.53 0.30
CA TRP A 434 -13.46 -2.94 -0.92
C TRP A 434 -13.13 -4.36 -1.36
N ASP A 435 -11.98 -4.91 -1.01
CA ASP A 435 -11.66 -6.32 -1.26
C ASP A 435 -12.74 -7.26 -0.69
N SER A 436 -13.21 -6.97 0.52
CA SER A 436 -14.22 -7.76 1.24
C SER A 436 -15.67 -7.24 1.10
N ASP A 437 -15.87 -6.02 0.62
CA ASP A 437 -17.19 -5.41 0.50
C ASP A 437 -18.02 -6.07 -0.63
N PRO A 438 -19.15 -6.74 -0.35
CA PRO A 438 -19.96 -7.40 -1.37
C PRO A 438 -20.72 -6.41 -2.27
N ASP A 439 -20.87 -5.16 -1.85
CA ASP A 439 -21.60 -4.14 -2.59
C ASP A 439 -20.70 -3.37 -3.59
N THR A 440 -19.39 -3.60 -3.57
CA THR A 440 -18.45 -2.98 -4.49
C THR A 440 -17.88 -4.02 -5.48
N ASP A 441 -18.09 -3.80 -6.78
CA ASP A 441 -17.54 -4.62 -7.88
C ASP A 441 -16.38 -3.97 -8.59
N VAL A 442 -16.29 -2.64 -8.61
CA VAL A 442 -15.27 -1.86 -9.31
C VAL A 442 -14.72 -0.80 -8.38
N VAL A 443 -13.42 -0.61 -8.40
CA VAL A 443 -12.74 0.41 -7.61
C VAL A 443 -12.19 1.51 -8.52
N LEU A 444 -12.52 2.76 -8.21
CA LEU A 444 -11.97 3.94 -8.88
C LEU A 444 -11.05 4.69 -7.94
N LEU A 445 -9.87 5.05 -8.43
CA LEU A 445 -8.86 5.79 -7.68
C LEU A 445 -8.46 7.06 -8.43
N TYR A 446 -8.57 8.20 -7.76
CA TYR A 446 -7.89 9.41 -8.16
C TYR A 446 -6.73 9.67 -7.20
N LEU A 447 -5.50 9.50 -7.69
CA LEU A 447 -4.30 9.51 -6.87
C LEU A 447 -3.39 10.69 -7.24
N GLU A 448 -2.93 11.39 -6.23
CA GLU A 448 -1.83 12.37 -6.32
C GLU A 448 -0.53 11.75 -5.78
N THR A 449 -0.64 10.88 -4.79
CA THR A 449 0.46 10.15 -4.15
C THR A 449 -0.01 8.75 -3.73
N PHE A 450 0.93 7.81 -3.57
CA PHE A 450 0.61 6.40 -3.25
C PHE A 450 0.69 6.03 -1.77
N GLY A 451 1.31 6.87 -0.94
CA GLY A 451 1.61 6.51 0.45
C GLY A 451 2.76 5.52 0.56
N ASN A 452 2.54 4.40 1.23
CA ASN A 452 3.49 3.28 1.23
C ASN A 452 3.33 2.48 -0.08
N PRO A 453 4.29 2.57 -1.02
CA PRO A 453 4.12 2.04 -2.37
C PRO A 453 4.22 0.52 -2.44
N ARG A 454 4.99 -0.11 -1.54
CA ARG A 454 5.07 -1.59 -1.47
C ARG A 454 3.75 -2.16 -0.98
N LYS A 455 3.20 -1.57 0.10
CA LYS A 455 1.88 -1.94 0.63
C LYS A 455 0.81 -1.74 -0.44
N PHE A 456 0.84 -0.59 -1.15
CA PHE A 456 -0.09 -0.29 -2.24
C PHE A 456 -0.02 -1.34 -3.37
N SER A 457 1.18 -1.62 -3.90
CA SER A 457 1.37 -2.58 -5.00
C SER A 457 0.87 -3.98 -4.62
N ARG A 458 1.21 -4.46 -3.41
CA ARG A 458 0.79 -5.77 -2.90
C ARG A 458 -0.74 -5.86 -2.74
N ILE A 459 -1.36 -4.86 -2.12
CA ILE A 459 -2.81 -4.82 -1.90
C ILE A 459 -3.53 -4.69 -3.23
N ALA A 460 -3.12 -3.73 -4.09
CA ALA A 460 -3.75 -3.49 -5.37
C ALA A 460 -3.71 -4.72 -6.28
N ARG A 461 -2.56 -5.41 -6.35
CA ARG A 461 -2.41 -6.65 -7.12
C ARG A 461 -3.38 -7.73 -6.66
N ARG A 462 -3.54 -7.92 -5.34
CA ARG A 462 -4.49 -8.88 -4.78
C ARG A 462 -5.92 -8.52 -5.12
N VAL A 463 -6.32 -7.27 -4.88
CA VAL A 463 -7.69 -6.78 -5.16
C VAL A 463 -7.99 -6.86 -6.66
N ALA A 464 -7.03 -6.51 -7.52
CA ALA A 464 -7.21 -6.55 -8.96
C ALA A 464 -7.50 -7.96 -9.52
N HIS A 465 -7.13 -9.04 -8.83
CA HIS A 465 -7.53 -10.39 -9.24
C HIS A 465 -9.03 -10.67 -9.06
N THR A 466 -9.68 -9.98 -8.13
CA THR A 466 -11.11 -10.16 -7.82
C THR A 466 -11.97 -9.03 -8.36
N LYS A 467 -11.50 -7.79 -8.25
CA LYS A 467 -12.24 -6.57 -8.60
C LYS A 467 -11.37 -5.64 -9.43
N PRO A 468 -11.81 -5.18 -10.61
CA PRO A 468 -11.04 -4.25 -11.43
C PRO A 468 -10.81 -2.92 -10.69
N ILE A 469 -9.59 -2.44 -10.77
CA ILE A 469 -9.17 -1.14 -10.26
C ILE A 469 -8.86 -0.25 -11.45
N VAL A 470 -9.52 0.90 -11.55
CA VAL A 470 -9.23 1.94 -12.56
C VAL A 470 -8.65 3.15 -11.85
N ALA A 471 -7.50 3.64 -12.31
CA ALA A 471 -6.80 4.73 -11.64
C ALA A 471 -6.37 5.85 -12.59
N VAL A 472 -6.57 7.10 -12.13
CA VAL A 472 -5.97 8.31 -12.70
C VAL A 472 -4.86 8.77 -11.75
N ASN A 473 -3.66 9.01 -12.30
CA ASN A 473 -2.58 9.66 -11.56
C ASN A 473 -2.39 11.09 -12.07
N SER A 474 -2.51 12.09 -11.19
CA SER A 474 -2.44 13.49 -11.58
C SER A 474 -1.04 14.03 -11.85
N GLY A 475 0.01 13.25 -11.65
CA GLY A 475 1.41 13.61 -11.95
C GLY A 475 1.98 14.79 -11.13
N ARG A 476 1.32 15.23 -10.04
CA ARG A 476 1.83 16.32 -9.17
C ARG A 476 2.99 15.93 -8.28
N ASN A 477 3.46 14.70 -8.40
CA ASN A 477 4.45 14.15 -7.50
C ASN A 477 5.85 14.31 -8.05
N THR A 478 6.36 15.52 -8.12
CA THR A 478 7.79 15.65 -8.36
C THR A 478 8.35 16.89 -7.68
N ALA A 479 8.72 16.73 -6.44
CA ALA A 479 9.91 17.40 -5.92
C ALA A 479 11.17 16.60 -6.36
N ARG A 480 11.27 16.15 -7.61
CA ARG A 480 12.53 15.73 -8.22
C ARG A 480 13.15 16.92 -8.93
N VAL A 481 14.31 17.34 -8.42
CA VAL A 481 15.11 18.45 -8.92
C VAL A 481 15.77 18.16 -10.30
N ASP A 482 15.72 16.90 -10.77
CA ASP A 482 16.33 16.46 -12.04
C ASP A 482 15.28 15.90 -13.00
N GLY A 483 14.83 16.71 -13.78
CA GLY A 483 14.09 16.97 -14.99
C GLY A 483 13.72 15.86 -15.98
N ASP A 484 13.31 14.63 -15.61
CA ASP A 484 12.79 13.69 -16.60
C ASP A 484 11.34 13.26 -16.31
N GLN A 485 10.39 14.11 -16.73
CA GLN A 485 8.94 13.86 -16.57
C GLN A 485 8.43 12.65 -17.38
N ASP A 486 9.10 12.25 -18.44
CA ASP A 486 8.69 11.12 -19.27
C ASP A 486 9.09 9.78 -18.62
N LEU A 487 10.17 9.75 -17.88
CA LEU A 487 10.58 8.60 -17.06
C LEU A 487 9.54 8.31 -15.97
N ASP A 488 9.02 9.32 -15.28
CA ASP A 488 8.03 9.14 -14.22
C ASP A 488 6.71 8.55 -14.75
N ARG A 489 6.26 8.98 -15.92
CA ARG A 489 5.02 8.44 -16.54
C ARG A 489 5.17 7.00 -17.00
N SER A 490 6.32 6.67 -17.56
CA SER A 490 6.64 5.30 -18.00
C SER A 490 6.74 4.34 -16.81
N LEU A 491 7.39 4.78 -15.74
CA LEU A 491 7.49 4.04 -14.48
C LEU A 491 6.10 3.73 -13.89
N VAL A 492 5.26 4.76 -13.66
CA VAL A 492 3.90 4.59 -13.13
C VAL A 492 3.08 3.63 -13.98
N ARG A 493 3.13 3.78 -15.31
CA ARG A 493 2.41 2.92 -16.25
C ARG A 493 2.80 1.45 -16.12
N ASN A 494 4.10 1.17 -16.04
CA ASN A 494 4.60 -0.19 -15.92
C ASN A 494 4.23 -0.82 -14.57
N LEU A 495 4.33 -0.05 -13.47
CA LEU A 495 3.99 -0.53 -12.14
C LEU A 495 2.49 -0.78 -11.98
N PHE A 496 1.63 0.08 -12.56
CA PHE A 496 0.19 -0.16 -12.58
C PHE A 496 -0.17 -1.39 -13.38
N ALA A 497 0.45 -1.58 -14.57
CA ALA A 497 0.25 -2.76 -15.39
C ALA A 497 0.69 -4.04 -14.65
N GLN A 498 1.80 -4.01 -13.91
CA GLN A 498 2.26 -5.12 -13.06
C GLN A 498 1.24 -5.46 -11.97
N ALA A 499 0.65 -4.46 -11.33
CA ALA A 499 -0.37 -4.64 -10.29
C ALA A 499 -1.77 -4.96 -10.83
N GLY A 500 -1.98 -4.98 -12.15
CA GLY A 500 -3.29 -5.19 -12.76
C GLY A 500 -4.23 -4.00 -12.68
N ILE A 501 -3.70 -2.81 -12.43
CA ILE A 501 -4.47 -1.56 -12.39
C ILE A 501 -4.66 -1.04 -13.81
N ILE A 502 -5.88 -0.73 -14.16
CA ILE A 502 -6.23 -0.07 -15.43
C ILE A 502 -5.91 1.42 -15.30
N GLN A 503 -4.76 1.83 -15.83
CA GLN A 503 -4.42 3.26 -15.86
C GLN A 503 -5.16 3.98 -16.96
N VAL A 504 -5.67 5.17 -16.63
CA VAL A 504 -6.32 6.10 -17.54
C VAL A 504 -5.76 7.52 -17.38
N ASP A 505 -5.84 8.34 -18.44
CA ASP A 505 -5.22 9.66 -18.45
C ASP A 505 -6.19 10.79 -18.10
N SER A 506 -7.49 10.52 -18.02
CA SER A 506 -8.52 11.51 -17.73
C SER A 506 -9.68 10.93 -16.89
N ILE A 507 -10.41 11.82 -16.23
CA ILE A 507 -11.63 11.49 -15.49
C ILE A 507 -12.71 10.92 -16.44
N THR A 508 -12.78 11.42 -17.67
CA THR A 508 -13.69 10.90 -18.69
C THR A 508 -13.41 9.42 -18.97
N GLU A 509 -12.16 9.05 -19.20
CA GLU A 509 -11.74 7.66 -19.43
C GLU A 509 -11.93 6.77 -18.18
N LEU A 510 -11.78 7.35 -16.97
CA LEU A 510 -12.06 6.66 -15.71
C LEU A 510 -13.52 6.18 -15.69
N PHE A 511 -14.45 7.07 -16.02
CA PHE A 511 -15.87 6.72 -16.07
C PHE A 511 -16.22 5.81 -17.26
N ASP A 512 -15.58 5.97 -18.40
CA ASP A 512 -15.77 5.09 -19.55
C ASP A 512 -15.42 3.64 -19.22
N CYS A 513 -14.30 3.42 -18.53
CA CYS A 513 -13.94 2.09 -18.06
C CYS A 513 -14.89 1.60 -16.96
N ALA A 514 -15.28 2.48 -16.02
CA ALA A 514 -16.17 2.13 -14.92
C ALA A 514 -17.54 1.63 -15.39
N MET A 515 -18.13 2.29 -16.41
CA MET A 515 -19.43 1.90 -16.98
C MET A 515 -19.38 0.48 -17.55
N LEU A 516 -18.33 0.15 -18.32
CA LEU A 516 -18.14 -1.20 -18.86
C LEU A 516 -17.98 -2.22 -17.72
N LEU A 517 -17.02 -1.99 -16.84
CA LEU A 517 -16.60 -2.96 -15.84
C LEU A 517 -17.66 -3.26 -14.78
N ALA A 518 -18.52 -2.27 -14.45
CA ALA A 518 -19.57 -2.44 -13.45
C ALA A 518 -20.78 -3.19 -14.00
N TYR A 519 -21.08 -3.03 -15.30
CA TYR A 519 -22.37 -3.47 -15.83
C TYR A 519 -22.28 -4.53 -16.93
N GLN A 520 -21.12 -4.70 -17.55
CA GLN A 520 -20.92 -5.70 -18.61
C GLN A 520 -19.91 -6.77 -18.19
N PRO A 521 -19.95 -7.96 -18.75
CA PRO A 521 -18.89 -8.96 -18.54
C PRO A 521 -17.57 -8.49 -19.17
N LEU A 522 -16.46 -9.09 -18.75
CA LEU A 522 -15.17 -8.91 -19.40
C LEU A 522 -15.12 -9.64 -20.74
N PRO A 523 -14.52 -9.06 -21.79
CA PRO A 523 -14.38 -9.74 -23.06
C PRO A 523 -13.49 -11.00 -22.95
N ALA A 524 -13.90 -12.10 -23.58
CA ALA A 524 -13.17 -13.36 -23.58
C ALA A 524 -11.89 -13.33 -24.43
N GLY A 525 -11.80 -12.40 -25.39
CA GLY A 525 -10.67 -12.26 -26.30
C GLY A 525 -10.71 -10.94 -27.08
N PRO A 526 -9.89 -10.81 -28.14
CA PRO A 526 -9.74 -9.55 -28.87
C PRO A 526 -10.76 -9.35 -30.00
N ARG A 527 -11.60 -10.33 -30.35
CA ARG A 527 -12.43 -10.32 -31.56
C ARG A 527 -13.67 -9.46 -31.35
N LEU A 528 -13.75 -8.35 -32.12
CA LEU A 528 -14.79 -7.34 -32.00
C LEU A 528 -15.70 -7.31 -33.23
N ALA A 529 -17.00 -7.39 -33.01
CA ALA A 529 -18.00 -7.04 -34.02
C ALA A 529 -18.47 -5.58 -33.83
N VAL A 530 -18.51 -4.81 -34.91
CA VAL A 530 -19.06 -3.45 -34.94
C VAL A 530 -20.31 -3.46 -35.80
N ILE A 531 -21.45 -3.03 -35.23
CA ILE A 531 -22.77 -3.00 -35.86
C ILE A 531 -23.26 -1.55 -35.86
N GLY A 532 -23.72 -1.05 -37.01
CA GLY A 532 -24.23 0.33 -37.02
C GLY A 532 -25.05 0.68 -38.27
N ASN A 533 -25.75 1.81 -38.17
CA ASN A 533 -26.49 2.41 -39.33
C ASN A 533 -25.77 3.60 -39.97
N SER A 534 -24.48 3.79 -39.62
CA SER A 534 -23.61 4.83 -40.18
C SER A 534 -22.24 4.25 -40.44
N ALA A 535 -21.92 4.04 -41.73
CA ALA A 535 -20.64 3.50 -42.15
C ALA A 535 -19.44 4.30 -41.61
N ALA A 536 -19.55 5.64 -41.61
CA ALA A 536 -18.47 6.50 -41.13
C ALA A 536 -18.17 6.29 -39.64
N LEU A 537 -19.17 6.28 -38.77
CA LEU A 537 -18.99 6.03 -37.34
C LEU A 537 -18.51 4.61 -37.04
N SER A 538 -19.01 3.62 -37.84
CA SER A 538 -18.58 2.23 -37.71
C SER A 538 -17.10 2.04 -38.04
N TRP A 539 -16.61 2.70 -39.08
CA TRP A 539 -15.17 2.66 -39.42
C TRP A 539 -14.30 3.38 -38.40
N LEU A 540 -14.77 4.51 -37.78
CA LEU A 540 -14.06 5.15 -36.68
C LEU A 540 -13.92 4.21 -35.47
N ALA A 541 -14.98 3.43 -35.15
CA ALA A 541 -14.90 2.39 -34.11
C ALA A 541 -13.87 1.31 -34.45
N VAL A 542 -13.85 0.82 -35.69
CA VAL A 542 -12.90 -0.21 -36.16
C VAL A 542 -11.45 0.29 -36.07
N ASP A 543 -11.18 1.51 -36.53
CA ASP A 543 -9.83 2.09 -36.50
C ASP A 543 -9.33 2.31 -35.04
N ALA A 544 -10.18 2.84 -34.18
CA ALA A 544 -9.86 2.98 -32.76
C ALA A 544 -9.63 1.62 -32.08
N ALA A 545 -10.47 0.63 -32.38
CA ALA A 545 -10.35 -0.72 -31.84
C ALA A 545 -9.04 -1.40 -32.26
N ARG A 546 -8.63 -1.27 -33.51
CA ARG A 546 -7.33 -1.76 -33.99
C ARG A 546 -6.16 -1.07 -33.30
N GLY A 547 -6.26 0.24 -33.05
CA GLY A 547 -5.27 1.00 -32.28
C GLY A 547 -5.11 0.50 -30.84
N GLU A 548 -6.17 -0.07 -30.26
CA GLU A 548 -6.18 -0.68 -28.92
C GLU A 548 -5.81 -2.19 -28.93
N GLY A 549 -5.46 -2.73 -30.08
CA GLY A 549 -5.09 -4.14 -30.24
C GLY A 549 -6.29 -5.11 -30.29
N LEU A 550 -7.50 -4.61 -30.58
CA LEU A 550 -8.67 -5.45 -30.83
C LEU A 550 -8.70 -5.92 -32.29
N ALA A 551 -9.15 -7.14 -32.52
CA ALA A 551 -9.28 -7.71 -33.85
C ALA A 551 -10.67 -7.36 -34.39
N ALA A 552 -10.83 -6.15 -34.92
CA ALA A 552 -12.06 -5.71 -35.59
C ALA A 552 -11.97 -5.95 -37.08
N GLY A 553 -12.96 -6.68 -37.62
CA GLY A 553 -13.16 -6.93 -39.06
C GLY A 553 -13.86 -5.76 -39.74
N GLU A 554 -14.53 -6.06 -40.89
CA GLU A 554 -15.43 -5.12 -41.53
C GLU A 554 -16.68 -4.90 -40.64
N PRO A 555 -17.18 -3.66 -40.52
CA PRO A 555 -18.38 -3.40 -39.71
C PRO A 555 -19.62 -3.93 -40.43
N ILE A 556 -20.59 -4.39 -39.67
CA ILE A 556 -21.93 -4.78 -40.15
C ILE A 556 -22.74 -3.49 -40.35
N ASP A 557 -22.80 -3.00 -41.56
CA ASP A 557 -23.58 -1.80 -41.93
C ASP A 557 -25.03 -2.17 -42.20
N LEU A 558 -25.93 -1.74 -41.30
CA LEU A 558 -27.36 -1.94 -41.42
C LEU A 558 -28.00 -0.90 -42.34
N GLY A 559 -27.28 0.14 -42.70
CA GLY A 559 -27.77 1.26 -43.50
C GLY A 559 -28.70 2.23 -42.75
N PRO A 560 -28.91 3.45 -43.29
CA PRO A 560 -29.65 4.51 -42.61
C PRO A 560 -31.16 4.24 -42.47
N GLN A 561 -31.71 3.23 -43.14
CA GLN A 561 -33.11 2.84 -43.07
C GLN A 561 -33.35 1.65 -42.13
N ALA A 562 -32.34 1.16 -41.44
CA ALA A 562 -32.46 0.01 -40.56
C ALA A 562 -33.53 0.24 -39.48
N GLY A 563 -34.37 -0.74 -39.28
CA GLY A 563 -35.38 -0.75 -38.21
C GLY A 563 -34.94 -1.47 -36.96
N PRO A 564 -35.74 -1.45 -35.90
CA PRO A 564 -35.43 -2.17 -34.63
C PRO A 564 -35.19 -3.67 -34.83
N ALA A 565 -35.93 -4.32 -35.74
CA ALA A 565 -35.79 -5.76 -36.05
C ALA A 565 -34.42 -6.11 -36.64
N ASP A 566 -33.85 -5.20 -37.43
CA ASP A 566 -32.52 -5.39 -38.04
C ASP A 566 -31.44 -5.36 -36.96
N TYR A 567 -31.54 -4.42 -35.99
CA TYR A 567 -30.66 -4.35 -34.84
C TYR A 567 -30.78 -5.59 -33.94
N LEU A 568 -32.01 -6.02 -33.63
CA LEU A 568 -32.26 -7.25 -32.87
C LEU A 568 -31.53 -8.46 -33.51
N THR A 569 -31.75 -8.64 -34.80
CA THR A 569 -31.19 -9.77 -35.57
C THR A 569 -29.64 -9.70 -35.59
N ALA A 570 -29.09 -8.53 -35.90
CA ALA A 570 -27.64 -8.34 -36.01
C ALA A 570 -26.92 -8.49 -34.64
N VAL A 571 -27.48 -7.91 -33.59
CA VAL A 571 -26.89 -8.01 -32.25
C VAL A 571 -26.99 -9.44 -31.72
N ALA A 572 -28.18 -10.09 -31.82
CA ALA A 572 -28.36 -11.48 -31.38
C ALA A 572 -27.43 -12.44 -32.16
N GLY A 573 -27.26 -12.23 -33.47
CA GLY A 573 -26.34 -13.00 -34.30
C GLY A 573 -24.87 -12.82 -33.89
N ALA A 574 -24.47 -11.57 -33.60
CA ALA A 574 -23.09 -11.27 -33.23
C ALA A 574 -22.74 -11.79 -31.82
N VAL A 575 -23.59 -11.64 -30.80
CA VAL A 575 -23.30 -12.12 -29.45
C VAL A 575 -23.27 -13.64 -29.35
N THR A 576 -24.00 -14.35 -30.21
CA THR A 576 -24.03 -15.83 -30.27
C THR A 576 -22.96 -16.42 -31.18
N ASP A 577 -22.23 -15.60 -31.94
CA ASP A 577 -21.16 -16.06 -32.82
C ASP A 577 -19.91 -16.41 -32.02
N PRO A 578 -19.43 -17.67 -32.00
CA PRO A 578 -18.23 -18.08 -31.27
C PRO A 578 -16.94 -17.41 -31.76
N SER A 579 -16.96 -16.71 -32.88
CA SER A 579 -15.84 -15.92 -33.40
C SER A 579 -15.82 -14.48 -32.90
N VAL A 580 -16.79 -14.07 -32.06
CA VAL A 580 -16.92 -12.71 -31.49
C VAL A 580 -16.77 -12.74 -29.96
N ASP A 581 -15.96 -11.86 -29.44
CA ASP A 581 -15.69 -11.74 -27.99
C ASP A 581 -16.32 -10.48 -27.38
N ALA A 582 -16.74 -9.53 -28.21
CA ALA A 582 -17.40 -8.28 -27.81
C ALA A 582 -18.14 -7.63 -28.96
N VAL A 583 -19.13 -6.78 -28.67
CA VAL A 583 -19.92 -6.06 -29.68
C VAL A 583 -19.99 -4.57 -29.36
N ILE A 584 -19.73 -3.71 -30.34
CA ILE A 584 -20.02 -2.27 -30.28
C ILE A 584 -21.19 -1.98 -31.22
N VAL A 585 -22.29 -1.41 -30.70
CA VAL A 585 -23.48 -1.06 -31.45
C VAL A 585 -23.56 0.45 -31.61
N ILE A 586 -23.65 0.92 -32.84
CA ILE A 586 -23.75 2.35 -33.17
C ILE A 586 -25.14 2.64 -33.70
N TYR A 587 -25.84 3.52 -33.00
CA TYR A 587 -27.15 4.00 -33.41
C TYR A 587 -27.13 5.52 -33.58
N SER A 588 -27.24 5.97 -34.81
CA SER A 588 -27.31 7.38 -35.21
C SER A 588 -28.59 7.64 -35.98
N PRO A 589 -29.70 8.08 -35.35
CA PRO A 589 -30.97 8.28 -36.04
C PRO A 589 -30.87 9.43 -37.06
N PRO A 590 -31.24 9.22 -38.34
CA PRO A 590 -31.24 10.28 -39.35
C PRO A 590 -32.35 11.32 -39.11
N VAL A 591 -33.37 10.92 -38.39
CA VAL A 591 -34.52 11.76 -37.97
C VAL A 591 -34.92 11.40 -36.54
N PRO A 592 -35.58 12.31 -35.77
CA PRO A 592 -36.13 11.96 -34.47
C PRO A 592 -37.07 10.73 -34.58
N ALA A 593 -36.58 9.57 -34.23
CA ALA A 593 -37.31 8.30 -34.31
C ALA A 593 -37.70 7.81 -32.91
N ALA A 594 -38.46 6.73 -32.86
CA ALA A 594 -38.85 6.06 -31.61
C ALA A 594 -37.64 5.35 -31.00
N VAL A 595 -36.71 6.11 -30.37
CA VAL A 595 -35.45 5.67 -29.78
C VAL A 595 -35.64 4.47 -28.83
N ALA A 596 -36.80 4.42 -28.12
CA ALA A 596 -37.11 3.35 -27.18
C ALA A 596 -37.19 1.95 -27.83
N SER A 597 -37.72 1.84 -29.05
CA SER A 597 -37.82 0.55 -29.74
C SER A 597 -36.47 0.02 -30.20
N PHE A 598 -35.53 0.90 -30.58
CA PHE A 598 -34.17 0.51 -30.91
C PHE A 598 -33.37 0.07 -29.66
N ALA A 599 -33.52 0.81 -28.56
CA ALA A 599 -32.90 0.45 -27.30
C ALA A 599 -33.39 -0.92 -26.81
N GLU A 600 -34.69 -1.20 -26.92
CA GLU A 600 -35.27 -2.50 -26.56
C GLU A 600 -34.78 -3.62 -27.49
N ALA A 601 -34.68 -3.37 -28.78
CA ALA A 601 -34.14 -4.32 -29.75
C ALA A 601 -32.68 -4.67 -29.45
N ILE A 602 -31.84 -3.67 -29.19
CA ILE A 602 -30.42 -3.86 -28.82
C ILE A 602 -30.30 -4.64 -27.52
N ARG A 603 -31.07 -4.27 -26.48
CA ARG A 603 -31.08 -4.97 -25.19
C ARG A 603 -31.54 -6.42 -25.32
N SER A 604 -32.61 -6.67 -26.09
CA SER A 604 -33.12 -8.02 -26.32
C SER A 604 -32.15 -8.87 -27.12
N GLY A 605 -31.48 -8.28 -28.12
CA GLY A 605 -30.40 -8.95 -28.85
C GLY A 605 -29.21 -9.32 -27.96
N ALA A 606 -28.78 -8.42 -27.08
CA ALA A 606 -27.68 -8.67 -26.13
C ALA A 606 -28.01 -9.78 -25.11
N GLN A 607 -29.28 -9.97 -24.77
CA GLN A 607 -29.71 -11.04 -23.85
C GLN A 607 -29.62 -12.44 -24.47
N SER A 608 -29.36 -12.57 -25.77
CA SER A 608 -29.18 -13.87 -26.47
C SER A 608 -27.92 -14.58 -25.99
N ASP A 609 -26.88 -13.83 -25.60
CA ASP A 609 -25.70 -14.32 -24.85
C ASP A 609 -25.21 -13.26 -23.86
N PRO A 610 -25.59 -13.37 -22.57
CA PRO A 610 -25.17 -12.43 -21.53
C PRO A 610 -23.66 -12.48 -21.19
N ALA A 611 -22.91 -13.46 -21.70
CA ALA A 611 -21.47 -13.59 -21.47
C ALA A 611 -20.64 -12.69 -22.40
N THR A 612 -21.20 -12.26 -23.54
CA THR A 612 -20.56 -11.37 -24.52
C THR A 612 -20.87 -9.90 -24.17
N PRO A 613 -19.88 -9.03 -23.88
CA PRO A 613 -20.11 -7.62 -23.57
C PRO A 613 -20.61 -6.84 -24.79
N VAL A 614 -21.63 -6.01 -24.55
CA VAL A 614 -22.21 -5.10 -25.54
C VAL A 614 -22.07 -3.66 -25.06
N LEU A 615 -21.46 -2.82 -25.88
CA LEU A 615 -21.31 -1.38 -25.67
C LEU A 615 -22.08 -0.64 -26.77
N THR A 616 -22.53 0.58 -26.48
CA THR A 616 -23.23 1.39 -27.49
C THR A 616 -22.64 2.77 -27.69
N THR A 617 -22.77 3.32 -28.88
CA THR A 617 -22.77 4.74 -29.15
C THR A 617 -24.18 5.10 -29.60
N PHE A 618 -24.96 5.53 -28.64
CA PHE A 618 -26.36 5.90 -28.85
C PHE A 618 -26.41 7.44 -28.92
N VAL A 619 -26.42 7.97 -30.13
CA VAL A 619 -26.23 9.41 -30.37
C VAL A 619 -27.22 10.26 -29.56
N ALA A 620 -26.67 11.20 -28.82
CA ALA A 620 -27.31 12.11 -27.86
C ALA A 620 -27.42 11.60 -26.40
N ASP A 621 -27.19 10.31 -26.11
CA ASP A 621 -27.23 9.78 -24.75
C ASP A 621 -25.84 9.24 -24.33
N GLN A 622 -25.27 9.80 -23.26
CA GLN A 622 -24.00 9.37 -22.72
C GLN A 622 -24.19 8.87 -21.25
N GLY A 623 -23.51 7.83 -20.87
CA GLY A 623 -23.60 7.26 -19.52
C GLY A 623 -24.36 5.94 -19.50
N MET A 624 -25.29 5.81 -18.56
CA MET A 624 -26.16 4.64 -18.41
C MET A 624 -27.62 5.00 -18.77
N PRO A 625 -27.99 5.07 -20.06
CA PRO A 625 -29.32 5.50 -20.47
C PRO A 625 -30.42 4.61 -19.87
N ASN A 626 -31.47 5.22 -19.36
CA ASN A 626 -32.60 4.49 -18.78
C ASN A 626 -33.20 3.43 -19.71
N LEU A 627 -33.20 3.68 -21.02
CA LEU A 627 -33.71 2.76 -22.04
C LEU A 627 -32.83 1.51 -22.22
N LEU A 628 -31.54 1.62 -21.98
CA LEU A 628 -30.54 0.54 -22.07
C LEU A 628 -30.23 -0.11 -20.72
N ALA A 629 -30.88 0.37 -19.66
CA ALA A 629 -30.64 -0.08 -18.30
C ALA A 629 -31.46 -1.34 -17.97
N THR A 630 -30.80 -2.30 -17.32
CA THR A 630 -31.45 -3.38 -16.58
C THR A 630 -31.54 -2.95 -15.12
N ARG A 631 -32.75 -2.94 -14.54
CA ARG A 631 -32.97 -2.51 -13.18
C ARG A 631 -33.50 -3.64 -12.32
N GLY A 632 -32.88 -3.82 -11.16
CA GLY A 632 -33.31 -4.75 -10.15
C GLY A 632 -34.28 -4.14 -9.13
N LEU A 633 -34.41 -4.81 -7.98
CA LEU A 633 -35.23 -4.36 -6.86
C LEU A 633 -34.76 -2.97 -6.38
N GLY A 634 -35.74 -2.06 -6.20
CA GLY A 634 -35.45 -0.69 -5.79
C GLY A 634 -34.91 0.22 -6.91
N GLY A 635 -34.94 -0.22 -8.19
CA GLY A 635 -34.54 0.59 -9.32
C GLY A 635 -33.02 0.73 -9.53
N ILE A 636 -32.22 -0.09 -8.84
CA ILE A 636 -30.76 -0.11 -8.92
C ILE A 636 -30.34 -0.69 -10.28
N LEU A 637 -29.31 -0.09 -10.88
CA LEU A 637 -28.70 -0.61 -12.10
C LEU A 637 -28.00 -1.95 -11.82
N GLU A 638 -28.31 -2.95 -12.62
CA GLU A 638 -27.74 -4.29 -12.52
C GLU A 638 -26.86 -4.64 -13.73
N ARG A 639 -26.10 -5.73 -13.61
CA ARG A 639 -25.35 -6.31 -14.73
C ARG A 639 -26.30 -6.65 -15.89
N GLY A 640 -25.82 -6.44 -17.12
CA GLY A 640 -26.63 -6.48 -18.34
C GLY A 640 -27.18 -5.10 -18.76
N SER A 641 -26.97 -4.04 -17.93
CA SER A 641 -27.17 -2.66 -18.38
C SER A 641 -26.11 -2.30 -19.43
N ILE A 642 -26.55 -1.72 -20.56
CA ILE A 642 -25.67 -1.44 -21.69
C ILE A 642 -25.21 0.02 -21.63
N PRO A 643 -23.88 0.31 -21.48
CA PRO A 643 -23.39 1.68 -21.45
C PRO A 643 -23.38 2.34 -22.83
N SER A 644 -23.63 3.65 -22.84
CA SER A 644 -23.54 4.48 -24.04
C SER A 644 -22.40 5.49 -23.95
N TYR A 645 -21.60 5.55 -24.98
CA TYR A 645 -20.43 6.42 -25.08
C TYR A 645 -20.71 7.60 -26.01
N GLY A 646 -20.07 8.74 -25.75
CA GLY A 646 -20.27 9.95 -26.56
C GLY A 646 -19.77 9.81 -27.99
N ASP A 647 -18.79 8.95 -28.21
CA ASP A 647 -18.26 8.59 -29.52
C ASP A 647 -17.81 7.11 -29.53
N PRO A 648 -17.72 6.47 -30.71
CA PRO A 648 -17.35 5.06 -30.82
C PRO A 648 -15.90 4.77 -30.45
N GLU A 649 -14.99 5.74 -30.57
CA GLU A 649 -13.59 5.61 -30.19
C GLU A 649 -13.43 5.44 -28.68
N ARG A 650 -14.26 6.11 -27.89
CA ARG A 650 -14.26 5.93 -26.42
C ARG A 650 -14.73 4.55 -26.02
N ALA A 651 -15.77 4.01 -26.70
CA ALA A 651 -16.21 2.64 -26.47
C ALA A 651 -15.09 1.64 -26.77
N ALA A 652 -14.41 1.81 -27.92
CA ALA A 652 -13.30 0.96 -28.32
C ALA A 652 -12.11 1.02 -27.35
N ARG A 653 -11.74 2.22 -26.87
CA ARG A 653 -10.66 2.41 -25.86
C ARG A 653 -11.00 1.75 -24.53
N ALA A 654 -12.22 1.92 -24.04
CA ALA A 654 -12.68 1.28 -22.81
C ALA A 654 -12.63 -0.25 -22.92
N LEU A 655 -13.09 -0.78 -24.04
CA LEU A 655 -13.07 -2.23 -24.34
C LEU A 655 -11.63 -2.77 -24.42
N GLY A 656 -10.72 -2.08 -25.11
CA GLY A 656 -9.32 -2.49 -25.21
C GLY A 656 -8.62 -2.56 -23.84
N ARG A 657 -8.91 -1.61 -22.94
CA ARG A 657 -8.41 -1.63 -21.57
C ARG A 657 -9.00 -2.78 -20.76
N ALA A 658 -10.31 -3.02 -20.87
CA ALA A 658 -10.99 -4.13 -20.20
C ALA A 658 -10.44 -5.49 -20.68
N ARG A 659 -10.13 -5.64 -21.99
CA ARG A 659 -9.48 -6.84 -22.52
C ARG A 659 -8.09 -7.07 -21.92
N ARG A 660 -7.24 -6.05 -21.91
CA ARG A 660 -5.90 -6.17 -21.30
C ARG A 660 -5.97 -6.57 -19.82
N TYR A 661 -6.94 -6.03 -19.10
CA TYR A 661 -7.21 -6.44 -17.71
C TYR A 661 -7.69 -7.89 -17.64
N ALA A 662 -8.60 -8.32 -18.51
CA ALA A 662 -9.07 -9.70 -18.56
C ALA A 662 -7.91 -10.69 -18.80
N GLU A 663 -7.01 -10.38 -19.74
CA GLU A 663 -5.80 -11.15 -20.00
C GLU A 663 -4.86 -11.19 -18.79
N TRP A 664 -4.65 -10.06 -18.13
CA TRP A 664 -3.82 -10.01 -16.92
C TRP A 664 -4.43 -10.87 -15.81
N ARG A 665 -5.73 -10.79 -15.60
CA ARG A 665 -6.44 -11.53 -14.54
C ARG A 665 -6.38 -13.05 -14.70
N THR A 666 -6.30 -13.53 -15.94
CA THR A 666 -6.22 -14.98 -16.22
C THR A 666 -4.80 -15.55 -16.15
N ARG A 667 -3.78 -14.70 -15.96
CA ARG A 667 -2.41 -15.17 -15.80
C ARG A 667 -2.28 -16.01 -14.53
N PRO A 668 -1.57 -17.14 -14.57
CA PRO A 668 -1.33 -17.93 -13.37
C PRO A 668 -0.50 -17.11 -12.39
N LEU A 669 -0.83 -17.25 -11.09
CA LEU A 669 -0.01 -16.68 -10.03
C LEU A 669 1.34 -17.39 -10.03
N SER A 670 2.40 -16.63 -10.26
CA SER A 670 3.78 -17.12 -10.21
C SER A 670 4.39 -16.79 -8.84
N PRO A 671 5.13 -17.71 -8.22
CA PRO A 671 5.80 -17.46 -6.95
C PRO A 671 6.88 -16.38 -7.11
N ILE A 672 7.21 -15.72 -5.99
CA ILE A 672 8.38 -14.85 -5.92
C ILE A 672 9.62 -15.69 -6.21
N ALA A 673 10.46 -15.21 -7.10
CA ALA A 673 11.68 -15.90 -7.49
C ALA A 673 12.66 -15.98 -6.31
N ARG A 674 13.07 -17.19 -5.97
CA ARG A 674 14.08 -17.47 -4.94
C ARG A 674 15.21 -18.28 -5.54
N PRO A 675 16.23 -17.62 -6.11
CA PRO A 675 17.35 -18.30 -6.73
C PRO A 675 18.15 -19.10 -5.69
N GLY A 676 18.57 -20.32 -6.06
CA GLY A 676 19.42 -21.14 -5.22
C GLY A 676 20.88 -20.65 -5.16
N GLY A 677 21.62 -21.12 -4.15
CA GLY A 677 23.05 -20.82 -4.01
C GLY A 677 23.37 -19.39 -3.61
N VAL A 678 22.49 -18.76 -2.82
CA VAL A 678 22.72 -17.43 -2.22
C VAL A 678 23.27 -17.56 -0.80
N ASP A 679 24.17 -16.65 -0.41
CA ASP A 679 24.73 -16.53 0.93
C ASP A 679 24.30 -15.20 1.54
N THR A 680 23.06 -15.15 1.99
CA THR A 680 22.45 -13.95 2.59
C THR A 680 23.16 -13.56 3.89
N ALA A 681 23.64 -14.51 4.67
CA ALA A 681 24.34 -14.25 5.94
C ALA A 681 25.63 -13.47 5.68
N ARG A 682 26.46 -13.98 4.77
CA ARG A 682 27.71 -13.28 4.40
C ARG A 682 27.45 -11.90 3.79
N ALA A 683 26.42 -11.77 2.96
CA ALA A 683 26.06 -10.49 2.36
C ALA A 683 25.64 -9.44 3.41
N ARG A 684 24.90 -9.83 4.43
CA ARG A 684 24.52 -8.95 5.56
C ARG A 684 25.73 -8.53 6.38
N GLU A 685 26.66 -9.46 6.68
CA GLU A 685 27.91 -9.13 7.36
C GLU A 685 28.71 -8.08 6.59
N LEU A 686 28.88 -8.26 5.27
CA LEU A 686 29.61 -7.33 4.41
C LEU A 686 28.95 -5.93 4.39
N VAL A 687 27.65 -5.87 4.25
CA VAL A 687 26.91 -4.60 4.24
C VAL A 687 27.00 -3.93 5.61
N ALA A 688 26.88 -4.66 6.71
CA ALA A 688 27.01 -4.12 8.07
C ALA A 688 28.42 -3.58 8.32
N GLU A 689 29.47 -4.28 7.85
CA GLU A 689 30.86 -3.83 7.94
C GLU A 689 31.09 -2.52 7.15
N TRP A 690 30.49 -2.41 5.97
CA TRP A 690 30.70 -1.27 5.09
C TRP A 690 29.75 -0.12 5.34
N ASN A 691 28.61 -0.33 6.01
CA ASN A 691 27.60 0.69 6.28
C ASN A 691 27.99 1.50 7.53
N SER A 692 28.81 2.53 7.37
CA SER A 692 29.36 3.33 8.46
C SER A 692 28.56 4.61 8.75
N GLY A 693 27.27 4.53 9.07
CA GLY A 693 26.49 5.67 9.58
C GLY A 693 25.35 6.17 8.66
N ASP A 694 24.85 7.39 8.89
CA ASP A 694 23.62 7.96 8.32
C ASP A 694 23.70 8.43 6.86
N THR A 695 24.80 8.17 6.14
CA THR A 695 25.00 8.68 4.77
C THR A 695 25.06 7.58 3.73
N THR A 696 24.37 7.79 2.61
CA THR A 696 24.48 6.89 1.43
C THR A 696 25.80 7.10 0.71
N ARG A 697 26.48 5.98 0.33
CA ARG A 697 27.74 6.02 -0.43
C ARG A 697 27.81 4.90 -1.46
N TRP A 698 28.57 5.13 -2.53
CA TRP A 698 28.97 4.07 -3.44
C TRP A 698 30.09 3.23 -2.81
N ILE A 699 29.93 1.92 -2.83
CA ILE A 699 31.03 1.00 -2.45
C ILE A 699 32.01 0.83 -3.62
N THR A 700 33.18 0.29 -3.34
CA THR A 700 34.21 0.08 -4.37
C THR A 700 33.80 -1.02 -5.37
N ASP A 701 34.41 -1.04 -6.54
CA ASP A 701 34.10 -2.04 -7.57
C ASP A 701 34.38 -3.47 -7.08
N LEU A 702 35.43 -3.67 -6.26
CA LEU A 702 35.77 -4.94 -5.64
C LEU A 702 34.70 -5.35 -4.61
N GLN A 703 34.29 -4.43 -3.75
CA GLN A 703 33.20 -4.67 -2.77
C GLN A 703 31.89 -4.99 -3.47
N ALA A 704 31.57 -4.29 -4.58
CA ALA A 704 30.39 -4.58 -5.38
C ALA A 704 30.44 -5.99 -5.98
N ALA A 705 31.59 -6.41 -6.51
CA ALA A 705 31.78 -7.76 -7.05
C ALA A 705 31.67 -8.85 -5.96
N GLU A 706 32.22 -8.60 -4.75
CA GLU A 706 32.12 -9.50 -3.60
C GLU A 706 30.65 -9.65 -3.15
N LEU A 707 29.92 -8.54 -2.97
CA LEU A 707 28.52 -8.55 -2.58
C LEU A 707 27.63 -9.29 -3.59
N LEU A 708 27.80 -8.99 -4.89
CA LEU A 708 27.08 -9.66 -5.97
C LEU A 708 27.39 -11.17 -6.03
N GLY A 709 28.65 -11.54 -5.73
CA GLY A 709 29.10 -12.93 -5.63
C GLY A 709 28.31 -13.75 -4.60
N CYS A 710 27.90 -13.16 -3.46
CA CYS A 710 27.05 -13.80 -2.46
C CYS A 710 25.71 -14.23 -3.04
N TYR A 711 25.22 -13.54 -4.08
CA TYR A 711 23.97 -13.91 -4.79
C TYR A 711 24.23 -14.66 -6.09
N GLY A 712 25.46 -15.16 -6.31
CA GLY A 712 25.81 -15.89 -7.51
C GLY A 712 25.84 -15.04 -8.79
N ILE A 713 25.93 -13.71 -8.66
CA ILE A 713 26.10 -12.78 -9.77
C ILE A 713 27.59 -12.57 -9.99
N GLY A 714 28.14 -13.25 -11.00
CA GLY A 714 29.55 -13.14 -11.36
C GLY A 714 29.84 -11.89 -12.17
N VAL A 715 30.66 -10.99 -11.65
CA VAL A 715 31.27 -9.92 -12.46
C VAL A 715 32.46 -10.53 -13.18
N VAL A 716 32.60 -10.25 -14.48
CA VAL A 716 33.77 -10.73 -15.27
C VAL A 716 35.06 -10.32 -14.58
N GLU A 717 35.93 -11.26 -14.34
CA GLU A 717 37.13 -11.14 -13.50
C GLU A 717 38.03 -9.99 -13.97
N PHE A 718 38.43 -9.15 -13.03
CA PHE A 718 39.25 -7.97 -13.28
C PHE A 718 40.30 -7.78 -12.16
N ARG A 719 41.30 -7.02 -12.47
CA ARG A 719 42.32 -6.58 -11.51
C ARG A 719 42.49 -5.06 -11.60
N GLU A 720 42.53 -4.43 -10.45
CA GLU A 720 42.83 -3.01 -10.31
C GLU A 720 44.34 -2.83 -10.22
N VAL A 721 44.92 -2.04 -11.09
CA VAL A 721 46.36 -1.89 -11.22
C VAL A 721 46.79 -0.42 -11.21
N LEU A 722 47.97 -0.14 -10.66
CA LEU A 722 48.48 1.20 -10.46
C LEU A 722 49.71 1.52 -11.32
N ASP A 723 50.32 0.49 -11.94
CA ASP A 723 51.46 0.65 -12.83
C ASP A 723 51.43 -0.32 -14.02
N ALA A 724 52.26 -0.08 -15.00
CA ALA A 724 52.27 -0.82 -16.24
C ALA A 724 52.82 -2.27 -16.08
N ASP A 725 53.67 -2.53 -15.09
CA ASP A 725 54.17 -3.88 -14.84
C ASP A 725 53.11 -4.73 -14.14
N ALA A 726 52.39 -4.15 -13.18
CA ALA A 726 51.23 -4.76 -12.56
C ALA A 726 50.11 -5.03 -13.57
N ALA A 727 49.91 -4.14 -14.55
CA ALA A 727 48.95 -4.36 -15.63
C ALA A 727 49.30 -5.57 -16.52
N VAL A 728 50.58 -5.76 -16.84
CA VAL A 728 51.04 -6.93 -17.58
C VAL A 728 50.88 -8.21 -16.76
N ALA A 729 51.30 -8.18 -15.49
CA ALA A 729 51.17 -9.33 -14.61
C ALA A 729 49.69 -9.74 -14.43
N ALA A 730 48.78 -8.78 -14.26
CA ALA A 730 47.33 -9.02 -14.21
C ALA A 730 46.79 -9.64 -15.52
N ALA A 731 47.30 -9.19 -16.68
CA ALA A 731 46.89 -9.77 -17.96
C ALA A 731 47.40 -11.21 -18.15
N ASP A 732 48.60 -11.52 -17.69
CA ASP A 732 49.14 -12.88 -17.71
C ASP A 732 48.35 -13.82 -16.78
N GLU A 733 47.93 -13.34 -15.59
CA GLU A 733 47.10 -14.08 -14.66
C GLU A 733 45.67 -14.35 -15.21
N LEU A 734 45.03 -13.30 -15.78
CA LEU A 734 43.66 -13.39 -16.31
C LEU A 734 43.60 -14.20 -17.64
N GLY A 735 44.71 -14.28 -18.34
CA GLY A 735 44.77 -14.90 -19.68
C GLY A 735 44.31 -13.98 -20.80
N PHE A 736 45.13 -13.94 -21.87
CA PHE A 736 44.83 -13.11 -23.06
C PHE A 736 43.67 -13.70 -23.90
N PRO A 737 42.89 -12.89 -24.59
CA PRO A 737 42.97 -11.43 -24.62
C PRO A 737 42.35 -10.77 -23.40
N VAL A 738 42.79 -9.54 -23.09
CA VAL A 738 42.24 -8.72 -22.02
C VAL A 738 41.75 -7.37 -22.53
N ALA A 739 40.93 -6.68 -21.71
CA ALA A 739 40.57 -5.28 -21.90
C ALA A 739 41.23 -4.44 -20.81
N ALA A 740 41.67 -3.21 -21.16
CA ALA A 740 42.08 -2.19 -20.18
C ALA A 740 41.01 -1.09 -20.13
N LYS A 741 40.62 -0.69 -18.94
CA LYS A 741 39.55 0.28 -18.71
C LYS A 741 39.99 1.38 -17.75
N ALA A 742 39.75 2.63 -18.13
CA ALA A 742 39.89 3.77 -17.23
C ALA A 742 38.79 3.69 -16.11
N THR A 743 39.20 4.02 -14.89
CA THR A 743 38.29 4.10 -13.75
C THR A 743 37.93 5.55 -13.45
N GLY A 744 36.85 5.76 -12.68
CA GLY A 744 36.38 7.08 -12.32
C GLY A 744 35.03 7.42 -12.99
N GLU A 745 34.31 8.32 -12.34
CA GLU A 745 32.91 8.59 -12.66
C GLU A 745 32.69 9.18 -14.06
N ILE A 746 33.58 10.04 -14.50
CA ILE A 746 33.57 10.67 -15.84
C ILE A 746 33.61 9.62 -16.96
N TRP A 747 34.43 8.58 -16.80
CA TRP A 747 34.65 7.55 -17.82
C TRP A 747 33.53 6.53 -17.87
N ARG A 748 32.85 6.33 -16.74
CA ARG A 748 31.79 5.35 -16.59
C ARG A 748 30.47 5.77 -17.29
N ASN A 749 30.21 7.09 -17.32
CA ASN A 749 28.97 7.65 -17.87
C ASN A 749 29.14 8.21 -19.29
N ARG A 750 30.29 8.09 -19.88
CA ARG A 750 30.64 8.67 -21.18
C ARG A 750 31.22 7.62 -22.14
N PRO A 751 30.40 6.76 -22.77
CA PRO A 751 30.86 5.72 -23.70
C PRO A 751 31.47 6.31 -24.98
N ASP A 752 31.22 7.57 -25.28
CA ASP A 752 31.83 8.33 -26.36
C ASP A 752 33.32 8.69 -26.09
N LEU A 753 33.75 8.65 -24.84
CA LEU A 753 35.17 8.83 -24.51
C LEU A 753 35.91 7.50 -24.65
N THR A 754 37.11 7.59 -25.17
CA THR A 754 37.96 6.42 -25.45
C THR A 754 38.61 5.82 -24.20
N GLY A 755 37.87 5.67 -23.13
CA GLY A 755 38.30 5.13 -21.82
C GLY A 755 38.48 3.60 -21.78
N VAL A 756 38.32 2.90 -22.92
CA VAL A 756 38.45 1.44 -22.96
C VAL A 756 39.33 1.03 -24.14
N ARG A 757 40.22 0.04 -23.92
CA ARG A 757 41.04 -0.63 -24.92
C ARG A 757 40.67 -2.11 -24.90
N LEU A 758 40.16 -2.62 -26.00
CA LEU A 758 39.70 -4.02 -26.14
C LEU A 758 40.72 -4.84 -26.94
N ASP A 759 40.54 -6.15 -26.90
CA ASP A 759 41.30 -7.13 -27.70
C ASP A 759 42.82 -6.98 -27.56
N LEU A 760 43.30 -6.80 -26.32
CA LEU A 760 44.71 -6.75 -26.03
C LEU A 760 45.28 -8.16 -25.92
N TRP A 761 46.06 -8.58 -26.94
CA TRP A 761 46.55 -9.96 -27.10
C TRP A 761 47.98 -10.18 -26.59
N ARG A 762 48.69 -9.13 -26.19
CA ARG A 762 50.12 -9.19 -25.85
C ARG A 762 50.48 -8.17 -24.80
N SER A 763 51.53 -8.52 -24.01
CA SER A 763 52.00 -7.70 -22.88
C SER A 763 52.39 -6.28 -23.30
N ASP A 764 52.99 -6.11 -24.51
CA ASP A 764 53.37 -4.79 -25.00
C ASP A 764 52.18 -3.90 -25.35
N ALA A 765 51.06 -4.51 -25.78
CA ALA A 765 49.82 -3.79 -26.05
C ALA A 765 49.13 -3.39 -24.72
N VAL A 766 49.14 -4.26 -23.69
CA VAL A 766 48.66 -3.96 -22.37
C VAL A 766 49.40 -2.80 -21.73
N ARG A 767 50.72 -2.80 -21.82
CA ARG A 767 51.58 -1.74 -21.29
C ARG A 767 51.28 -0.38 -21.91
N ARG A 768 51.16 -0.32 -23.25
CA ARG A 768 50.78 0.91 -23.96
C ARG A 768 49.38 1.36 -23.55
N ALA A 769 48.41 0.43 -23.55
CA ALA A 769 47.04 0.73 -23.17
C ALA A 769 46.94 1.28 -21.74
N PHE A 770 47.70 0.71 -20.79
CA PHE A 770 47.78 1.22 -19.42
C PHE A 770 48.30 2.65 -19.39
N THR A 771 49.46 2.91 -20.08
CA THR A 771 50.09 4.24 -20.10
C THR A 771 49.10 5.29 -20.67
N ASP A 772 48.48 5.00 -21.82
CA ASP A 772 47.51 5.90 -22.45
C ASP A 772 46.31 6.19 -21.54
N LEU A 773 45.76 5.17 -20.87
CA LEU A 773 44.61 5.33 -20.00
C LEU A 773 44.96 6.04 -18.68
N ALA A 774 46.13 5.76 -18.11
CA ALA A 774 46.58 6.40 -16.88
C ALA A 774 46.86 7.90 -17.10
N GLU A 775 47.36 8.30 -18.28
CA GLU A 775 47.57 9.72 -18.63
C GLU A 775 46.27 10.51 -18.71
N ILE A 776 45.15 9.91 -19.17
CA ILE A 776 43.86 10.59 -19.37
C ILE A 776 42.89 10.47 -18.20
N SER A 777 42.98 9.40 -17.40
CA SER A 777 42.04 9.13 -16.32
C SER A 777 42.65 9.20 -14.92
N GLY A 778 43.94 9.20 -14.79
CA GLY A 778 44.63 8.91 -13.54
C GLY A 778 44.60 7.41 -13.21
N ASN A 779 45.07 7.03 -12.07
CA ASN A 779 45.08 5.66 -11.56
C ASN A 779 43.92 5.48 -10.57
N PRO A 780 43.39 4.26 -10.38
CA PRO A 780 43.79 2.98 -11.00
C PRO A 780 43.20 2.74 -12.37
N VAL A 781 43.75 1.75 -13.10
CA VAL A 781 43.19 1.20 -14.35
C VAL A 781 42.74 -0.24 -14.09
N HIS A 782 41.62 -0.67 -14.69
CA HIS A 782 41.19 -2.06 -14.61
C HIS A 782 41.70 -2.87 -15.81
N ILE A 783 42.35 -4.00 -15.54
CA ILE A 783 42.64 -5.04 -16.53
C ILE A 783 41.59 -6.12 -16.33
N GLN A 784 40.84 -6.42 -17.37
CA GLN A 784 39.69 -7.34 -17.29
C GLN A 784 39.78 -8.41 -18.38
N ARG A 785 39.36 -9.64 -18.04
CA ARG A 785 39.21 -10.73 -19.03
C ARG A 785 38.24 -10.30 -20.11
N MET A 786 38.52 -10.65 -21.38
CA MET A 786 37.56 -10.44 -22.45
C MET A 786 36.34 -11.37 -22.29
N ALA A 787 35.14 -10.81 -22.35
CA ALA A 787 33.89 -11.57 -22.39
C ALA A 787 33.50 -11.93 -23.83
N THR A 788 32.68 -12.97 -23.98
CA THR A 788 32.10 -13.35 -25.28
C THR A 788 31.27 -12.18 -25.83
N LYS A 789 31.43 -11.89 -27.13
CA LYS A 789 30.65 -10.83 -27.78
C LYS A 789 29.16 -11.16 -27.76
N GLY A 790 28.35 -10.16 -27.44
CA GLY A 790 26.91 -10.31 -27.27
C GLY A 790 26.18 -8.99 -27.43
N VAL A 791 24.86 -9.04 -27.18
CA VAL A 791 24.01 -7.86 -27.14
C VAL A 791 24.19 -7.17 -25.79
N GLY A 792 24.49 -5.87 -25.80
CA GLY A 792 24.64 -5.09 -24.58
C GLY A 792 23.28 -4.84 -23.92
N CYS A 793 23.19 -5.11 -22.63
CA CYS A 793 22.01 -4.90 -21.80
C CYS A 793 22.36 -4.13 -20.52
N THR A 794 21.35 -3.54 -19.89
CA THR A 794 21.49 -2.78 -18.65
C THR A 794 20.43 -3.21 -17.66
N PHE A 795 20.84 -3.50 -16.44
CA PHE A 795 19.95 -3.59 -15.27
C PHE A 795 20.25 -2.47 -14.30
N ARG A 796 19.22 -1.78 -13.82
CA ARG A 796 19.36 -0.78 -12.76
C ARG A 796 18.27 -0.98 -11.73
N VAL A 797 18.63 -0.94 -10.46
CA VAL A 797 17.70 -0.86 -9.34
C VAL A 797 17.87 0.48 -8.68
N GLN A 798 16.75 1.12 -8.38
CA GLN A 798 16.68 2.37 -7.63
C GLN A 798 15.61 2.24 -6.55
N ASP A 799 15.89 2.79 -5.38
CA ASP A 799 14.88 2.94 -4.34
C ASP A 799 14.08 4.23 -4.59
N ASP A 800 12.88 4.08 -5.12
CA ASP A 800 11.99 5.18 -5.45
C ASP A 800 11.15 5.55 -4.21
N PRO A 801 11.06 6.83 -3.82
CA PRO A 801 10.27 7.25 -2.67
C PRO A 801 8.78 6.88 -2.77
N SER A 802 8.25 6.80 -4.01
CA SER A 802 6.84 6.55 -4.28
C SER A 802 6.50 5.08 -4.54
N PHE A 803 7.48 4.24 -4.91
CA PHE A 803 7.26 2.86 -5.34
C PHE A 803 8.17 1.82 -4.67
N GLY A 804 9.08 2.27 -3.80
CA GLY A 804 10.09 1.39 -3.21
C GLY A 804 11.16 0.97 -4.22
N SER A 805 11.79 -0.18 -4.00
CA SER A 805 12.84 -0.66 -4.91
C SER A 805 12.25 -1.08 -6.25
N VAL A 806 12.72 -0.46 -7.32
CA VAL A 806 12.28 -0.69 -8.70
C VAL A 806 13.46 -1.13 -9.54
N ILE A 807 13.32 -2.25 -10.25
CA ILE A 807 14.29 -2.71 -11.26
C ILE A 807 13.87 -2.22 -12.63
N SER A 808 14.85 -1.77 -13.41
CA SER A 808 14.67 -1.49 -14.84
C SER A 808 15.59 -2.35 -15.69
N PHE A 809 15.09 -2.71 -16.87
CA PHE A 809 15.83 -3.43 -17.91
C PHE A 809 15.67 -2.72 -19.25
N GLY A 810 16.74 -2.70 -20.02
CA GLY A 810 16.78 -2.23 -21.40
C GLY A 810 18.06 -2.69 -22.10
N LEU A 811 18.09 -2.56 -23.42
CA LEU A 811 19.32 -2.79 -24.17
C LEU A 811 20.21 -1.56 -24.06
N SER A 812 21.53 -1.76 -24.14
CA SER A 812 22.53 -0.69 -24.11
C SER A 812 22.80 -0.15 -25.50
N GLY A 813 23.05 1.13 -25.62
CA GLY A 813 23.48 1.80 -26.86
C GLY A 813 22.90 3.21 -26.98
N THR A 814 23.69 4.15 -27.54
CA THR A 814 23.35 5.57 -27.60
C THR A 814 21.96 5.86 -28.20
N ILE A 815 21.55 5.11 -29.22
CA ILE A 815 20.22 5.28 -29.86
C ILE A 815 19.11 4.78 -28.94
N ILE A 816 19.32 3.65 -28.25
CA ILE A 816 18.34 3.05 -27.35
C ILE A 816 18.18 3.90 -26.09
N ASP A 817 19.30 4.41 -25.56
CA ASP A 817 19.29 5.33 -24.43
C ASP A 817 18.59 6.65 -24.76
N LEU A 818 18.80 7.18 -25.99
CA LEU A 818 18.11 8.37 -26.48
C LEU A 818 16.57 8.15 -26.61
N LEU A 819 16.16 6.95 -26.96
CA LEU A 819 14.73 6.59 -27.10
C LEU A 819 14.09 6.25 -25.75
N GLY A 820 14.84 6.11 -24.67
CA GLY A 820 14.35 5.77 -23.35
C GLY A 820 13.66 4.40 -23.30
N ASP A 821 14.09 3.43 -24.14
CA ASP A 821 13.46 2.11 -24.22
C ASP A 821 13.84 1.21 -23.05
N ARG A 822 13.30 1.55 -21.88
CA ARG A 822 13.46 0.82 -20.61
C ARG A 822 12.12 0.41 -20.04
N VAL A 823 12.07 -0.75 -19.42
CA VAL A 823 10.89 -1.29 -18.75
C VAL A 823 11.18 -1.44 -17.27
N TYR A 824 10.19 -1.11 -16.46
CA TYR A 824 10.31 -1.05 -15.00
C TYR A 824 9.43 -2.10 -14.34
N ARG A 825 9.89 -2.66 -13.21
CA ARG A 825 9.10 -3.54 -12.32
C ARG A 825 9.41 -3.23 -10.85
N ALA A 826 8.39 -3.28 -9.99
CA ALA A 826 8.59 -3.26 -8.54
C ALA A 826 9.20 -4.58 -8.06
N LEU A 827 10.04 -4.52 -7.05
CA LEU A 827 10.62 -5.69 -6.40
C LEU A 827 9.76 -6.11 -5.20
N PRO A 828 9.77 -7.42 -4.80
CA PRO A 828 10.46 -8.53 -5.46
C PRO A 828 9.76 -9.05 -6.71
N LEU A 829 10.53 -9.61 -7.66
CA LEU A 829 10.03 -10.19 -8.90
C LEU A 829 9.51 -11.62 -8.69
N THR A 830 8.46 -11.98 -9.40
CA THR A 830 8.10 -13.38 -9.62
C THR A 830 8.90 -13.98 -10.80
N GLU A 831 8.90 -15.31 -10.91
CA GLU A 831 9.58 -16.00 -12.02
C GLU A 831 9.01 -15.55 -13.38
N ALA A 832 7.69 -15.40 -13.50
CA ALA A 832 7.05 -14.95 -14.72
C ALA A 832 7.41 -13.49 -15.05
N GLU A 833 7.41 -12.61 -14.06
CA GLU A 833 7.75 -11.19 -14.25
C GLU A 833 9.20 -10.97 -14.68
N SER A 834 10.11 -11.81 -14.20
CA SER A 834 11.52 -11.74 -14.64
C SER A 834 11.67 -12.09 -16.12
N ALA A 835 10.94 -13.08 -16.63
CA ALA A 835 10.94 -13.42 -18.05
C ALA A 835 10.26 -12.31 -18.89
N GLU A 836 9.10 -11.80 -18.43
CA GLU A 836 8.39 -10.70 -19.09
C GLU A 836 9.21 -9.41 -19.14
N LEU A 837 10.01 -9.12 -18.12
CA LEU A 837 10.88 -7.94 -18.06
C LEU A 837 11.88 -7.95 -19.23
N ILE A 838 12.42 -9.11 -19.58
CA ILE A 838 13.40 -9.25 -20.65
C ILE A 838 12.77 -9.07 -22.05
N ASP A 839 11.52 -9.50 -22.23
CA ASP A 839 10.82 -9.42 -23.51
C ASP A 839 10.06 -8.11 -23.73
N ALA A 840 9.90 -7.29 -22.73
CA ALA A 840 9.05 -6.10 -22.77
C ALA A 840 9.63 -4.86 -23.48
N PRO A 841 10.97 -4.59 -23.52
CA PRO A 841 11.52 -3.47 -24.30
C PRO A 841 11.18 -3.59 -25.79
N ARG A 842 10.95 -2.48 -26.47
CA ARG A 842 10.72 -2.45 -27.93
C ARG A 842 11.89 -3.03 -28.71
N ALA A 843 13.09 -2.88 -28.22
CA ALA A 843 14.33 -3.43 -28.77
C ALA A 843 14.54 -4.93 -28.46
N ALA A 844 13.69 -5.57 -27.61
CA ALA A 844 13.83 -6.98 -27.26
C ALA A 844 13.89 -7.97 -28.44
N PRO A 845 13.30 -7.71 -29.63
CA PRO A 845 13.51 -8.57 -30.81
C PRO A 845 14.97 -8.75 -31.19
N LEU A 846 15.87 -7.81 -30.87
CA LEU A 846 17.32 -7.96 -31.06
C LEU A 846 17.91 -9.15 -30.24
N LEU A 847 17.32 -9.47 -29.08
CA LEU A 847 17.72 -10.62 -28.28
C LEU A 847 17.33 -11.96 -28.91
N SER A 848 16.30 -11.96 -29.75
CA SER A 848 15.84 -13.15 -30.48
C SER A 848 16.62 -13.38 -31.79
N GLY A 849 17.57 -12.52 -32.14
CA GLY A 849 18.35 -12.61 -33.36
C GLY A 849 17.59 -12.31 -34.64
N THR A 850 16.32 -11.84 -34.54
CA THR A 850 15.46 -11.54 -35.69
C THR A 850 14.77 -10.20 -35.56
N VAL A 851 14.81 -9.37 -36.60
CA VAL A 851 14.09 -8.08 -36.61
C VAL A 851 13.32 -7.95 -37.92
N GLY A 852 12.02 -7.74 -37.86
CA GLY A 852 11.17 -7.60 -39.07
C GLY A 852 11.25 -8.81 -40.01
N GLY A 853 11.42 -10.02 -39.47
CA GLY A 853 11.54 -11.26 -40.23
C GLY A 853 12.91 -11.48 -40.90
N ARG A 854 13.89 -10.62 -40.56
CA ARG A 854 15.29 -10.76 -41.03
C ARG A 854 16.14 -11.31 -39.90
N ASP A 855 16.97 -12.30 -40.22
CA ASP A 855 17.99 -12.83 -39.33
C ASP A 855 19.14 -11.79 -39.20
N ILE A 856 19.43 -11.36 -37.96
CA ILE A 856 20.48 -10.39 -37.63
C ILE A 856 21.57 -10.99 -36.73
N GLY A 857 21.41 -12.24 -36.30
CA GLY A 857 22.38 -12.94 -35.45
C GLY A 857 21.78 -14.14 -34.73
N LYS A 858 22.59 -14.80 -33.90
CA LYS A 858 22.12 -15.89 -33.06
C LYS A 858 21.28 -15.35 -31.91
N PRO A 859 20.20 -16.05 -31.50
CA PRO A 859 19.44 -15.67 -30.32
C PRO A 859 20.32 -15.78 -29.08
N VAL A 860 20.15 -14.84 -28.14
CA VAL A 860 20.85 -14.87 -26.85
C VAL A 860 20.09 -15.74 -25.85
N ASP A 861 20.77 -16.15 -24.78
CA ASP A 861 20.15 -16.85 -23.66
C ASP A 861 19.33 -15.86 -22.80
N LYS A 862 18.03 -15.74 -23.11
CA LYS A 862 17.10 -14.92 -22.34
C LYS A 862 16.85 -15.48 -20.94
N GLY A 863 17.00 -16.80 -20.73
CA GLY A 863 16.88 -17.44 -19.44
C GLY A 863 17.95 -16.96 -18.46
N ALA A 864 19.19 -16.84 -18.93
CA ALA A 864 20.28 -16.28 -18.13
C ALA A 864 20.06 -14.81 -17.76
N LEU A 865 19.46 -14.00 -18.62
CA LEU A 865 19.05 -12.62 -18.29
C LEU A 865 17.93 -12.59 -17.25
N ALA A 866 16.93 -13.46 -17.37
CA ALA A 866 15.84 -13.57 -16.41
C ALA A 866 16.35 -14.04 -15.05
N GLU A 867 17.26 -15.02 -15.01
CA GLU A 867 17.92 -15.46 -13.77
C GLU A 867 18.74 -14.35 -13.13
N LEU A 868 19.48 -13.56 -13.92
CA LEU A 868 20.19 -12.39 -13.40
C LEU A 868 19.23 -11.37 -12.76
N ALA A 869 18.08 -11.11 -13.38
CA ALA A 869 17.05 -10.25 -12.82
C ALA A 869 16.49 -10.79 -11.49
N GLN A 870 16.27 -12.12 -11.38
CA GLN A 870 15.84 -12.78 -10.15
C GLN A 870 16.86 -12.65 -9.03
N ARG A 871 18.14 -12.85 -9.33
CA ARG A 871 19.25 -12.73 -8.36
C ARG A 871 19.41 -11.30 -7.87
N ILE A 872 19.33 -10.31 -8.76
CA ILE A 872 19.33 -8.87 -8.41
C ILE A 872 18.10 -8.56 -7.53
N SER A 873 16.94 -9.10 -7.88
CA SER A 873 15.70 -8.92 -7.11
C SER A 873 15.84 -9.48 -5.69
N ALA A 874 16.36 -10.68 -5.53
CA ALA A 874 16.59 -11.31 -4.23
C ALA A 874 17.58 -10.50 -3.38
N LEU A 875 18.70 -10.05 -3.97
CA LEU A 875 19.69 -9.22 -3.29
C LEU A 875 19.06 -7.94 -2.71
N CYS A 876 18.29 -7.22 -3.53
CA CYS A 876 17.67 -5.95 -3.09
C CYS A 876 16.48 -6.15 -2.14
N ASP A 877 15.85 -7.33 -2.13
CA ASP A 877 14.80 -7.68 -1.17
C ASP A 877 15.38 -8.07 0.19
N ASP A 878 16.47 -8.86 0.20
CA ASP A 878 17.16 -9.31 1.42
C ASP A 878 18.00 -8.22 2.10
N LEU A 879 18.48 -7.23 1.33
CA LEU A 879 19.38 -6.15 1.78
C LEU A 879 18.76 -4.77 1.54
N PRO A 880 17.93 -4.29 2.46
CA PRO A 880 17.28 -2.98 2.34
C PRO A 880 18.25 -1.79 2.31
N GLU A 881 19.45 -1.95 2.78
CA GLU A 881 20.53 -0.97 2.74
C GLU A 881 21.03 -0.69 1.32
N VAL A 882 20.77 -1.59 0.37
CA VAL A 882 21.10 -1.39 -1.04
C VAL A 882 20.11 -0.41 -1.66
N ARG A 883 20.54 0.85 -1.80
CA ARG A 883 19.71 1.96 -2.30
C ARG A 883 19.71 2.07 -3.82
N GLU A 884 20.79 1.65 -4.44
CA GLU A 884 20.95 1.66 -5.89
C GLU A 884 21.92 0.54 -6.31
N LEU A 885 21.57 -0.15 -7.38
CA LEU A 885 22.41 -1.18 -8.01
C LEU A 885 22.36 -0.99 -9.53
N GLN A 886 23.51 -1.01 -10.17
CA GLN A 886 23.64 -0.88 -11.61
C GLN A 886 24.56 -2.00 -12.13
N CYS A 887 24.07 -2.79 -13.09
CA CYS A 887 24.88 -3.73 -13.88
C CYS A 887 24.86 -3.23 -15.34
N GLU A 888 25.95 -2.59 -15.75
CA GLU A 888 26.03 -1.94 -17.05
C GLU A 888 27.49 -1.82 -17.52
N PRO A 889 27.88 -2.39 -18.68
CA PRO A 889 27.05 -3.26 -19.51
C PRO A 889 26.99 -4.71 -19.01
N VAL A 890 25.92 -5.38 -19.35
CA VAL A 890 25.77 -6.84 -19.32
C VAL A 890 25.77 -7.34 -20.77
N LEU A 891 26.66 -8.25 -21.13
CA LEU A 891 26.71 -8.84 -22.46
C LEU A 891 25.90 -10.14 -22.48
N ALA A 892 24.80 -10.14 -23.25
CA ALA A 892 23.98 -11.31 -23.47
C ALA A 892 24.43 -12.05 -24.74
N SER A 893 24.74 -13.31 -24.63
CA SER A 893 25.21 -14.19 -25.71
C SER A 893 24.41 -15.51 -25.71
N PRO A 894 24.57 -16.38 -26.72
CA PRO A 894 24.00 -17.73 -26.67
C PRO A 894 24.50 -18.60 -25.51
N GLU A 895 25.66 -18.27 -24.96
CA GLU A 895 26.31 -19.00 -23.85
C GLU A 895 25.90 -18.47 -22.45
N GLY A 896 25.11 -17.37 -22.37
CA GLY A 896 24.66 -16.78 -21.11
C GLY A 896 24.77 -15.26 -21.06
N ALA A 897 24.73 -14.71 -19.84
CA ALA A 897 24.85 -13.28 -19.54
C ALA A 897 26.12 -13.00 -18.74
N ALA A 898 26.95 -12.06 -19.20
CA ALA A 898 28.21 -11.66 -18.55
C ALA A 898 28.11 -10.22 -18.04
N VAL A 899 28.17 -10.01 -16.72
CA VAL A 899 28.22 -8.67 -16.11
C VAL A 899 29.65 -8.14 -16.21
N LEU A 900 29.87 -7.10 -17.02
CA LEU A 900 31.21 -6.52 -17.20
C LEU A 900 31.54 -5.47 -16.13
N TYR A 901 30.50 -4.84 -15.57
CA TYR A 901 30.66 -3.79 -14.57
C TYR A 901 29.40 -3.69 -13.71
N ALA A 902 29.63 -3.48 -12.43
CA ALA A 902 28.55 -3.29 -11.47
C ALA A 902 28.91 -2.19 -10.47
N ARG A 903 27.90 -1.44 -10.04
CA ARG A 903 27.98 -0.45 -8.96
C ARG A 903 26.87 -0.70 -7.96
N VAL A 904 27.21 -0.54 -6.70
CA VAL A 904 26.22 -0.64 -5.61
C VAL A 904 26.37 0.56 -4.69
N ARG A 905 25.24 1.18 -4.35
CA ARG A 905 25.15 2.26 -3.39
C ARG A 905 24.42 1.76 -2.17
N ILE A 906 25.09 1.85 -1.02
CA ILE A 906 24.52 1.45 0.27
C ILE A 906 24.24 2.67 1.14
N GLY A 907 23.29 2.55 2.05
CA GLY A 907 22.92 3.60 2.99
C GLY A 907 22.08 3.06 4.14
N PRO A 908 21.62 3.92 5.05
CA PRO A 908 20.77 3.50 6.14
C PRO A 908 19.51 2.77 5.62
N GLU A 909 19.05 1.79 6.38
CA GLU A 909 17.85 1.06 6.04
C GLU A 909 16.68 2.04 5.93
N PRO A 910 15.92 2.05 4.81
CA PRO A 910 14.70 2.85 4.72
C PRO A 910 13.68 2.30 5.72
N ASN A 911 12.89 3.17 6.34
CA ASN A 911 11.78 2.74 7.17
C ASN A 911 10.84 1.83 6.37
N ARG A 912 11.06 0.51 6.45
CA ARG A 912 10.27 -0.52 5.75
C ARG A 912 9.18 -1.01 6.68
N PHE A 913 8.01 -0.37 6.63
CA PHE A 913 6.84 -0.78 7.41
C PHE A 913 6.20 -2.11 6.97
N ASP A 914 6.70 -2.76 5.91
CA ASP A 914 6.06 -3.93 5.30
C ASP A 914 6.57 -5.29 5.78
N ILE A 915 7.77 -5.38 6.36
CA ILE A 915 8.42 -6.65 6.72
C ILE A 915 8.29 -6.95 8.21
N GLY A 916 8.09 -5.93 9.03
CA GLY A 916 7.98 -6.06 10.49
C GLY A 916 6.59 -6.44 10.97
N PRO A 917 6.43 -6.51 12.29
CA PRO A 917 5.14 -6.59 12.93
C PRO A 917 4.21 -5.47 12.46
N ARG A 918 2.92 -5.70 12.55
CA ARG A 918 1.89 -4.81 12.03
C ARG A 918 2.03 -3.39 12.58
N ARG A 919 2.05 -2.39 11.69
CA ARG A 919 2.09 -0.96 11.99
C ARG A 919 1.11 -0.21 11.08
N MET A 920 0.50 0.84 11.60
CA MET A 920 -0.21 1.80 10.77
C MET A 920 0.84 2.72 10.12
N GLY A 921 0.89 2.71 8.77
CA GLY A 921 1.84 3.48 8.00
C GLY A 921 1.47 4.97 7.88
#